data_5c2784f1753c989c6ffcd443d2333fac
#
_entry.id   5c2784f1753c989c6ffcd443d2333fac
#
_cell.length_a   1.000
_cell.length_b   1.000
_cell.length_c   1.000
_cell.angle_alpha   90.00
_cell.angle_beta   90.00
_cell.angle_gamma   90.00
#
_symmetry.space_group_name_H-M   'P 1'
#
loop_
_entity.id
_entity.type
_entity.pdbx_description
1 polymer ?
#
loop_
_entity_poly.entity_id
_entity_poly.type
_entity_poly.pdbx_seq_one_letter_code
_entity_poly.pdbx_strand_id
1 'polypeptide(L)'
;MSIARPPPLGAPPTSVRTWFKRLRVRARATIRRLRRTRLGRLDWTKGLVRFLIGTTAVTAVLATAVFYHVYFDRNNLPDLEGFTRFEFPTIGGIYDANGHLLKEMASESRQITRYEEIPAIVRDAILAAEDKNFFSHSGVDYSGFARVLCKVKLGRLIGRLRKMGSRDAANNSAIFPQGGSTITQQLVRGYFLKTMTAQENSDQLRHGEYLARLLSGVIGARMVNMLVRKVEEIRLSLWIEEEMQKRFGSKRRAKEEILARYASLIYMGNGQYGFAKGAEYYFGRPLGTFTLEDADKAALLAGVAKSARYYAPSASETERVLQRRNQTLALMAARGFISRDQARRAEQRPIAVVAQHKDKTIEASAVVDNILDELTSRQSELSVKDLREGRIQVYSTVDAGVQQIANQALERGLLLYENRHPGARGVIQGAVVVLRNRDAGTLAETGGRQFYKDHSSAYSDLNRVTKSLRQPGSAMKPIVYLAAFQEGTFNLDTVVPDEPISVPNGRDRDVKWISNFDGQFEGMIPLRLALAESRNAVAIWITGQIGIGSVLGTARSLGIQTPLRPYVTTALGASEVTLLELANAYRTIASGILTQPYVIRKIVRNSDEVIADSGHQSSPIAVDSDALSLIQEGLRSVVRIPTGTAHALDSPGFPIAVMGKTGTTNQFRDALFVGSTYGPQGITVAVRIGFDDNRSLGSDETGARAALPVFKEVMLKVYGEKLVGPVPRFPSEMEQRIDVFLKTDVMETAAID
;
A
#
# COMPACT_ATOMS: atom_id res chain seq x y z
N MET A 1 54.36 -18.18 29.86
CA MET A 1 53.57 -19.31 29.35
C MET A 1 53.59 -19.24 27.84
N SER A 2 54.25 -20.26 27.24
CA SER A 2 54.63 -20.37 25.85
C SER A 2 53.44 -20.62 24.91
N ILE A 3 53.29 -19.81 23.86
CA ILE A 3 52.34 -20.05 22.78
C ILE A 3 53.07 -20.83 21.68
N ALA A 4 52.63 -22.08 21.48
CA ALA A 4 53.15 -22.94 20.43
C ALA A 4 52.66 -22.48 19.04
N ARG A 5 53.59 -22.42 18.08
CA ARG A 5 53.34 -22.19 16.65
C ARG A 5 52.82 -23.49 15.98
N PRO A 6 51.89 -23.41 15.03
CA PRO A 6 51.50 -24.58 14.25
C PRO A 6 52.57 -24.94 13.19
N PRO A 7 52.61 -26.21 12.76
CA PRO A 7 53.63 -26.70 11.81
C PRO A 7 53.34 -26.25 10.35
N PRO A 8 54.34 -26.25 9.48
CA PRO A 8 54.22 -25.80 8.09
C PRO A 8 53.47 -26.79 7.21
N LEU A 9 52.64 -26.25 6.30
CA LEU A 9 51.87 -26.98 5.29
C LEU A 9 52.84 -27.63 4.27
N GLY A 10 52.74 -28.96 4.17
CA GLY A 10 53.48 -29.75 3.22
C GLY A 10 53.09 -29.51 1.75
N ALA A 11 54.06 -29.66 0.86
CA ALA A 11 53.93 -29.50 -0.59
C ALA A 11 52.87 -30.45 -1.22
N PRO A 12 52.19 -30.04 -2.30
CA PRO A 12 51.14 -30.87 -2.92
C PRO A 12 51.73 -32.14 -3.61
N PRO A 13 51.02 -33.27 -3.53
CA PRO A 13 51.51 -34.49 -4.07
C PRO A 13 51.53 -34.51 -5.61
N THR A 14 52.65 -34.96 -6.17
CA THR A 14 52.95 -35.15 -7.60
C THR A 14 52.16 -36.28 -8.27
N SER A 15 50.83 -36.44 -7.97
CA SER A 15 50.04 -37.62 -8.37
C SER A 15 49.03 -37.43 -9.50
N VAL A 16 48.76 -36.20 -9.94
CA VAL A 16 47.73 -35.98 -10.96
C VAL A 16 48.16 -36.46 -12.36
N ARG A 17 49.46 -36.33 -12.71
CA ARG A 17 49.98 -36.85 -14.00
C ARG A 17 50.05 -38.39 -14.03
N THR A 18 50.36 -39.02 -12.91
CA THR A 18 50.37 -40.49 -12.78
C THR A 18 48.98 -41.08 -12.74
N TRP A 19 48.01 -40.39 -12.16
CA TRP A 19 46.63 -40.81 -12.13
C TRP A 19 45.99 -40.76 -13.56
N PHE A 20 46.22 -39.69 -14.35
CA PHE A 20 45.78 -39.64 -15.73
C PHE A 20 46.45 -40.66 -16.64
N LYS A 21 47.74 -40.99 -16.42
CA LYS A 21 48.39 -42.09 -17.17
C LYS A 21 47.76 -43.46 -16.83
N ARG A 22 47.44 -43.70 -15.56
CA ARG A 22 46.78 -44.98 -15.15
C ARG A 22 45.32 -45.02 -15.66
N LEU A 23 44.61 -43.91 -15.71
CA LEU A 23 43.28 -43.84 -16.30
C LEU A 23 43.29 -44.07 -17.81
N ARG A 24 44.26 -43.52 -18.56
CA ARG A 24 44.43 -43.78 -20.00
C ARG A 24 44.79 -45.26 -20.29
N VAL A 25 45.60 -45.85 -19.47
CA VAL A 25 45.97 -47.29 -19.62
C VAL A 25 44.75 -48.16 -19.28
N ARG A 26 44.02 -47.88 -18.21
CA ARG A 26 42.79 -48.61 -17.88
C ARG A 26 41.69 -48.42 -18.90
N ALA A 27 41.48 -47.21 -19.40
CA ALA A 27 40.52 -46.95 -20.48
C ALA A 27 40.88 -47.69 -21.76
N ARG A 28 42.18 -47.72 -22.16
CA ARG A 28 42.63 -48.51 -23.32
C ARG A 28 42.50 -50.03 -23.11
N ALA A 29 42.72 -50.53 -21.90
CA ALA A 29 42.49 -51.92 -21.55
C ALA A 29 41.00 -52.29 -21.53
N THR A 30 40.15 -51.41 -21.03
CA THR A 30 38.68 -51.59 -21.04
C THR A 30 38.14 -51.54 -22.47
N ILE A 31 38.63 -50.62 -23.28
CA ILE A 31 38.24 -50.52 -24.71
C ILE A 31 38.74 -51.76 -25.50
N ARG A 32 39.95 -52.32 -25.19
CA ARG A 32 40.43 -53.60 -25.79
C ARG A 32 39.63 -54.81 -25.30
N ARG A 33 39.14 -54.80 -24.01
CA ARG A 33 38.23 -55.85 -23.52
C ARG A 33 36.87 -55.78 -24.16
N LEU A 34 36.29 -54.56 -24.30
CA LEU A 34 35.00 -54.35 -24.96
C LEU A 34 35.05 -54.71 -26.46
N ARG A 35 36.20 -54.57 -27.13
CA ARG A 35 36.38 -55.01 -28.53
C ARG A 35 36.48 -56.55 -28.67
N ARG A 36 36.74 -57.34 -27.59
CA ARG A 36 36.78 -58.79 -27.60
C ARG A 36 35.52 -59.49 -27.14
N THR A 37 34.51 -58.74 -26.63
CA THR A 37 33.23 -59.31 -26.26
C THR A 37 32.27 -59.23 -27.44
N ARG A 38 31.18 -60.02 -27.45
CA ARG A 38 30.15 -60.05 -28.50
C ARG A 38 29.57 -58.67 -28.84
N LEU A 39 29.72 -57.65 -27.96
CA LEU A 39 29.35 -56.26 -28.21
C LEU A 39 30.27 -55.56 -29.22
N GLY A 40 31.50 -56.07 -29.50
CA GLY A 40 32.40 -55.50 -30.51
C GLY A 40 32.05 -55.79 -31.97
N ARG A 41 30.99 -56.58 -32.19
CA ARG A 41 30.44 -56.82 -33.54
C ARG A 41 29.16 -56.05 -33.82
N LEU A 42 28.74 -55.14 -32.93
CA LEU A 42 27.72 -54.18 -33.29
C LEU A 42 28.32 -53.23 -34.32
N ASP A 43 27.73 -53.24 -35.52
CA ASP A 43 28.06 -52.36 -36.59
C ASP A 43 27.67 -50.93 -36.15
N TRP A 44 28.63 -50.20 -35.60
CA TRP A 44 28.43 -48.84 -35.03
C TRP A 44 27.81 -47.90 -36.06
N THR A 45 28.02 -48.14 -37.33
CA THR A 45 27.43 -47.38 -38.43
C THR A 45 25.91 -47.63 -38.50
N LYS A 46 25.48 -48.89 -38.40
CA LYS A 46 24.07 -49.27 -38.37
C LYS A 46 23.38 -48.81 -37.09
N GLY A 47 24.08 -48.87 -35.95
CA GLY A 47 23.60 -48.35 -34.67
C GLY A 47 23.41 -46.83 -34.72
N LEU A 48 24.38 -46.09 -35.27
CA LEU A 48 24.29 -44.63 -35.44
C LEU A 48 23.16 -44.22 -36.41
N VAL A 49 23.05 -44.94 -37.54
CA VAL A 49 21.98 -44.69 -38.53
C VAL A 49 20.58 -44.92 -37.90
N ARG A 50 20.40 -46.05 -37.15
CA ARG A 50 19.11 -46.29 -36.43
C ARG A 50 18.84 -45.22 -35.41
N PHE A 51 19.84 -44.80 -34.64
CA PHE A 51 19.70 -43.70 -33.66
C PHE A 51 19.33 -42.38 -34.36
N LEU A 52 19.99 -42.04 -35.48
CA LEU A 52 19.64 -40.83 -36.26
C LEU A 52 18.23 -40.92 -36.86
N ILE A 53 17.84 -42.08 -37.40
CA ILE A 53 16.45 -42.27 -37.94
C ILE A 53 15.46 -42.15 -36.78
N GLY A 54 15.72 -42.78 -35.63
CA GLY A 54 14.85 -42.70 -34.46
C GLY A 54 14.69 -41.27 -33.91
N THR A 55 15.82 -40.55 -33.77
CA THR A 55 15.78 -39.12 -33.34
C THR A 55 15.07 -38.24 -34.36
N THR A 56 15.27 -38.46 -35.66
CA THR A 56 14.59 -37.71 -36.71
C THR A 56 13.06 -37.98 -36.69
N ALA A 57 12.66 -39.25 -36.51
CA ALA A 57 11.24 -39.63 -36.42
C ALA A 57 10.58 -39.02 -35.20
N VAL A 58 11.20 -39.06 -34.04
CA VAL A 58 10.71 -38.43 -32.78
C VAL A 58 10.60 -36.91 -32.99
N THR A 59 11.63 -36.28 -33.57
CA THR A 59 11.60 -34.83 -33.85
C THR A 59 10.49 -34.46 -34.81
N ALA A 60 10.25 -35.27 -35.87
CA ALA A 60 9.17 -35.08 -36.80
C ALA A 60 7.78 -35.19 -36.16
N VAL A 61 7.57 -36.18 -35.29
CA VAL A 61 6.30 -36.35 -34.54
C VAL A 61 6.07 -35.16 -33.63
N LEU A 62 7.09 -34.71 -32.87
CA LEU A 62 7.01 -33.55 -32.01
C LEU A 62 6.73 -32.27 -32.81
N ALA A 63 7.41 -32.07 -33.92
CA ALA A 63 7.17 -30.93 -34.80
C ALA A 63 5.73 -30.92 -35.39
N THR A 64 5.22 -32.08 -35.76
CA THR A 64 3.83 -32.25 -36.23
C THR A 64 2.82 -31.97 -35.13
N ALA A 65 3.08 -32.43 -33.91
CA ALA A 65 2.22 -32.17 -32.76
C ALA A 65 2.19 -30.69 -32.41
N VAL A 66 3.36 -30.00 -32.39
CA VAL A 66 3.45 -28.55 -32.17
C VAL A 66 2.74 -27.79 -33.31
N PHE A 67 2.94 -28.22 -34.56
CA PHE A 67 2.27 -27.60 -35.70
C PHE A 67 0.75 -27.73 -35.56
N TYR A 68 0.23 -28.93 -35.24
CA TYR A 68 -1.20 -29.16 -35.01
C TYR A 68 -1.72 -28.28 -33.87
N HIS A 69 -1.02 -28.26 -32.75
CA HIS A 69 -1.39 -27.44 -31.59
C HIS A 69 -1.46 -25.93 -31.95
N VAL A 70 -0.50 -25.41 -32.68
CA VAL A 70 -0.45 -23.99 -33.05
C VAL A 70 -1.54 -23.59 -34.03
N TYR A 71 -1.82 -24.43 -35.03
CA TYR A 71 -2.69 -24.04 -36.15
C TYR A 71 -4.13 -24.54 -36.03
N PHE A 72 -4.35 -25.67 -35.35
CA PHE A 72 -5.66 -26.34 -35.39
C PHE A 72 -6.29 -26.53 -34.00
N ASP A 73 -5.48 -26.60 -32.94
CA ASP A 73 -6.03 -26.78 -31.59
C ASP A 73 -6.65 -25.46 -31.08
N ARG A 74 -7.97 -25.49 -30.85
CA ARG A 74 -8.74 -24.36 -30.31
C ARG A 74 -9.28 -24.64 -28.90
N ASN A 75 -8.76 -25.67 -28.20
CA ASN A 75 -9.16 -25.98 -26.84
C ASN A 75 -8.52 -25.03 -25.83
N ASN A 76 -9.20 -24.77 -24.74
CA ASN A 76 -8.67 -23.93 -23.62
C ASN A 76 -8.17 -22.52 -24.07
N LEU A 77 -8.87 -21.91 -25.02
CA LEU A 77 -8.61 -20.52 -25.41
C LEU A 77 -9.11 -19.58 -24.32
N PRO A 78 -8.38 -18.48 -24.02
CA PRO A 78 -8.83 -17.50 -23.04
C PRO A 78 -10.07 -16.75 -23.52
N ASP A 79 -10.84 -16.21 -22.57
CA ASP A 79 -11.95 -15.30 -22.89
C ASP A 79 -11.42 -14.01 -23.54
N LEU A 80 -12.02 -13.66 -24.66
CA LEU A 80 -11.69 -12.43 -25.42
C LEU A 80 -12.65 -11.28 -25.19
N GLU A 81 -13.74 -11.46 -24.44
CA GLU A 81 -14.80 -10.46 -24.39
C GLU A 81 -14.26 -9.13 -23.87
N GLY A 82 -13.61 -9.10 -22.72
CA GLY A 82 -12.98 -7.88 -22.18
C GLY A 82 -11.91 -7.30 -23.09
N PHE A 83 -11.10 -8.15 -23.73
CA PHE A 83 -10.08 -7.70 -24.67
C PHE A 83 -10.71 -7.09 -25.95
N THR A 84 -11.76 -7.69 -26.49
CA THR A 84 -12.40 -7.21 -27.73
C THR A 84 -13.25 -5.98 -27.52
N ARG A 85 -13.91 -5.85 -26.36
CA ARG A 85 -14.66 -4.63 -25.99
C ARG A 85 -13.76 -3.46 -25.65
N PHE A 86 -12.47 -3.70 -25.54
CA PHE A 86 -11.49 -2.72 -25.07
C PHE A 86 -11.79 -2.25 -23.61
N GLU A 87 -12.53 -3.08 -22.91
CA GLU A 87 -12.81 -2.92 -21.48
C GLU A 87 -11.64 -3.53 -20.71
N PHE A 88 -10.63 -2.73 -20.48
CA PHE A 88 -9.60 -3.12 -19.53
C PHE A 88 -10.04 -2.71 -18.14
N PRO A 89 -9.68 -3.45 -17.08
CA PRO A 89 -9.93 -3.00 -15.74
C PRO A 89 -9.49 -1.55 -15.62
N THR A 90 -10.41 -0.67 -15.32
CA THR A 90 -10.11 0.71 -14.96
C THR A 90 -9.22 0.69 -13.72
N ILE A 91 -8.42 1.72 -13.53
CA ILE A 91 -7.57 1.81 -12.36
C ILE A 91 -8.47 1.83 -11.13
N GLY A 92 -8.33 0.84 -10.26
CA GLY A 92 -9.02 0.85 -8.98
C GLY A 92 -8.54 2.04 -8.17
N GLY A 93 -9.42 2.95 -7.86
CA GLY A 93 -9.12 4.17 -7.14
C GLY A 93 -9.82 4.20 -5.79
N ILE A 94 -9.14 4.76 -4.82
CA ILE A 94 -9.73 5.22 -3.57
C ILE A 94 -9.89 6.72 -3.67
N TYR A 95 -11.12 7.18 -3.50
CA TYR A 95 -11.51 8.59 -3.61
C TYR A 95 -11.93 9.14 -2.25
N ASP A 96 -11.75 10.45 -2.08
CA ASP A 96 -12.26 11.17 -0.92
C ASP A 96 -13.80 11.35 -0.99
N ALA A 97 -14.37 12.00 0.01
CA ALA A 97 -15.80 12.28 0.08
C ALA A 97 -16.31 13.17 -1.07
N ASN A 98 -15.43 13.95 -1.70
CA ASN A 98 -15.73 14.90 -2.77
C ASN A 98 -15.44 14.32 -4.17
N GLY A 99 -14.89 13.08 -4.24
CA GLY A 99 -14.54 12.41 -5.49
C GLY A 99 -13.12 12.71 -6.00
N HIS A 100 -12.27 13.36 -5.20
CA HIS A 100 -10.86 13.51 -5.55
C HIS A 100 -10.09 12.22 -5.25
N LEU A 101 -9.17 11.88 -6.12
CA LEU A 101 -8.37 10.67 -5.99
C LEU A 101 -7.41 10.78 -4.79
N LEU A 102 -7.55 9.90 -3.80
CA LEU A 102 -6.63 9.76 -2.67
C LEU A 102 -5.49 8.81 -3.00
N LYS A 103 -5.80 7.67 -3.64
CA LYS A 103 -4.81 6.64 -3.98
C LYS A 103 -5.25 5.83 -5.18
N GLU A 104 -4.34 5.67 -6.13
CA GLU A 104 -4.45 4.62 -7.14
C GLU A 104 -4.03 3.29 -6.53
N MET A 105 -4.91 2.29 -6.59
CA MET A 105 -4.65 0.95 -6.04
C MET A 105 -4.08 -0.02 -7.07
N ALA A 106 -4.09 0.37 -8.34
CA ALA A 106 -3.43 -0.42 -9.38
C ALA A 106 -1.92 -0.31 -9.23
N SER A 107 -1.25 -1.45 -9.29
CA SER A 107 0.21 -1.51 -9.48
C SER A 107 0.65 -0.95 -10.84
N GLU A 108 -0.31 -0.57 -11.69
CA GLU A 108 -0.14 -0.25 -13.10
C GLU A 108 -1.02 0.96 -13.46
N SER A 109 -0.43 2.13 -13.66
CA SER A 109 -1.15 3.31 -14.20
C SER A 109 -1.32 3.17 -15.70
N ARG A 110 -2.57 3.18 -16.19
CA ARG A 110 -2.93 2.99 -17.61
C ARG A 110 -3.90 4.03 -18.10
N GLN A 111 -3.79 4.36 -19.37
CA GLN A 111 -4.78 5.11 -20.10
C GLN A 111 -5.10 4.40 -21.41
N ILE A 112 -6.37 4.11 -21.63
CA ILE A 112 -6.86 3.55 -22.89
C ILE A 112 -6.77 4.64 -23.95
N THR A 113 -6.15 4.32 -25.08
CA THR A 113 -5.97 5.23 -26.21
C THR A 113 -6.45 4.55 -27.47
N ARG A 114 -7.43 5.14 -28.15
CA ARG A 114 -7.94 4.62 -29.43
C ARG A 114 -6.91 4.86 -30.53
N TYR A 115 -7.01 4.10 -31.61
CA TYR A 115 -6.04 4.19 -32.71
C TYR A 115 -5.95 5.62 -33.30
N GLU A 116 -7.08 6.28 -33.44
CA GLU A 116 -7.18 7.63 -33.99
C GLU A 116 -6.54 8.70 -33.06
N GLU A 117 -6.51 8.44 -31.77
CA GLU A 117 -5.93 9.31 -30.75
C GLU A 117 -4.40 9.18 -30.66
N ILE A 118 -3.83 8.13 -31.25
CA ILE A 118 -2.38 7.94 -31.29
C ILE A 118 -1.80 8.75 -32.43
N PRO A 119 -0.97 9.78 -32.20
CA PRO A 119 -0.37 10.57 -33.28
C PRO A 119 0.41 9.72 -34.28
N ALA A 120 0.39 10.11 -35.56
CA ALA A 120 1.08 9.39 -36.63
C ALA A 120 2.57 9.14 -36.30
N ILE A 121 3.28 10.16 -35.80
CA ILE A 121 4.69 10.05 -35.41
C ILE A 121 4.96 8.97 -34.38
N VAL A 122 4.02 8.75 -33.45
CA VAL A 122 4.13 7.72 -32.41
C VAL A 122 3.84 6.34 -32.99
N ARG A 123 2.81 6.21 -33.83
CA ARG A 123 2.53 4.96 -34.57
C ARG A 123 3.72 4.53 -35.42
N ASP A 124 4.32 5.48 -36.11
CA ASP A 124 5.49 5.26 -36.97
C ASP A 124 6.72 4.85 -36.18
N ALA A 125 6.94 5.46 -35.01
CA ALA A 125 8.01 5.07 -34.08
C ALA A 125 7.82 3.64 -33.54
N ILE A 126 6.59 3.25 -33.16
CA ILE A 126 6.27 1.89 -32.73
C ILE A 126 6.55 0.89 -33.85
N LEU A 127 6.00 1.13 -35.02
CA LEU A 127 6.19 0.27 -36.20
C LEU A 127 7.67 0.19 -36.59
N ALA A 128 8.38 1.31 -36.53
CA ALA A 128 9.80 1.35 -36.80
C ALA A 128 10.62 0.54 -35.80
N ALA A 129 10.33 0.62 -34.54
CA ALA A 129 11.10 -0.02 -33.51
C ALA A 129 10.82 -1.52 -33.37
N GLU A 130 9.55 -1.92 -33.47
CA GLU A 130 9.09 -3.24 -33.06
C GLU A 130 8.69 -4.15 -34.23
N ASP A 131 7.94 -3.66 -35.21
CA ASP A 131 7.34 -4.52 -36.24
C ASP A 131 7.04 -3.80 -37.56
N LYS A 132 8.04 -3.72 -38.45
CA LYS A 132 7.91 -3.01 -39.70
C LYS A 132 6.84 -3.57 -40.64
N ASN A 133 6.59 -4.88 -40.55
CA ASN A 133 5.66 -5.60 -41.44
C ASN A 133 4.30 -5.83 -40.76
N PHE A 134 4.00 -5.11 -39.70
CA PHE A 134 2.83 -5.33 -38.84
C PHE A 134 1.53 -5.48 -39.60
N PHE A 135 1.25 -4.61 -40.58
CA PHE A 135 0.02 -4.63 -41.36
C PHE A 135 -0.02 -5.73 -42.43
N SER A 136 1.12 -6.37 -42.76
CA SER A 136 1.19 -7.36 -43.84
C SER A 136 1.01 -8.81 -43.36
N HIS A 137 1.56 -9.16 -42.17
CA HIS A 137 1.45 -10.53 -41.64
C HIS A 137 0.18 -10.73 -40.79
N SER A 138 -0.10 -11.99 -40.38
CA SER A 138 -1.24 -12.37 -39.52
C SER A 138 -0.72 -12.90 -38.17
N GLY A 139 -0.21 -12.01 -37.33
CA GLY A 139 0.27 -12.32 -35.98
C GLY A 139 1.74 -12.75 -35.91
N VAL A 140 2.30 -13.39 -36.94
CA VAL A 140 3.67 -13.88 -36.98
C VAL A 140 4.37 -13.45 -38.25
N ASP A 141 5.53 -12.79 -38.15
CA ASP A 141 6.39 -12.47 -39.30
C ASP A 141 7.39 -13.62 -39.55
N TYR A 142 7.01 -14.56 -40.44
CA TYR A 142 7.87 -15.70 -40.81
C TYR A 142 9.14 -15.28 -41.52
N SER A 143 9.13 -14.16 -42.27
CA SER A 143 10.31 -13.63 -42.95
C SER A 143 11.34 -13.09 -41.96
N GLY A 144 10.86 -12.48 -40.86
CA GLY A 144 11.67 -12.05 -39.75
C GLY A 144 12.30 -13.23 -39.01
N PHE A 145 11.55 -14.29 -38.79
CA PHE A 145 12.00 -15.51 -38.12
C PHE A 145 13.11 -16.24 -38.90
N ALA A 146 12.94 -16.41 -40.20
CA ALA A 146 13.96 -17.01 -41.09
C ALA A 146 15.28 -16.22 -41.02
N ARG A 147 15.21 -14.89 -41.06
CA ARG A 147 16.38 -14.00 -40.98
C ARG A 147 17.12 -14.11 -39.65
N VAL A 148 16.39 -14.31 -38.56
CA VAL A 148 16.95 -14.53 -37.22
C VAL A 148 17.64 -15.88 -37.12
N LEU A 149 17.04 -16.95 -37.67
CA LEU A 149 17.63 -18.30 -37.71
C LEU A 149 18.95 -18.31 -38.53
N CYS A 150 18.99 -17.63 -39.65
CA CYS A 150 20.20 -17.52 -40.48
C CYS A 150 21.36 -16.78 -39.78
N LYS A 151 21.07 -15.93 -38.80
CA LYS A 151 22.08 -15.23 -37.99
C LYS A 151 22.62 -16.06 -36.82
N VAL A 152 21.97 -17.18 -36.49
CA VAL A 152 22.43 -18.11 -35.45
C VAL A 152 23.59 -18.93 -36.01
N LYS A 153 24.82 -18.56 -35.66
CA LYS A 153 26.00 -19.35 -36.03
C LYS A 153 25.93 -20.68 -35.24
N LEU A 154 25.71 -21.79 -35.96
CA LEU A 154 25.56 -23.15 -35.40
C LEU A 154 26.67 -23.52 -34.41
N GLY A 155 27.91 -23.07 -34.68
CA GLY A 155 29.04 -23.26 -33.80
C GLY A 155 28.92 -22.56 -32.43
N ARG A 156 28.22 -21.43 -32.35
CA ARG A 156 27.94 -20.77 -31.06
C ARG A 156 26.83 -21.47 -30.28
N LEU A 157 25.85 -22.03 -30.98
CA LEU A 157 24.78 -22.83 -30.38
C LEU A 157 25.35 -24.10 -29.74
N ILE A 158 26.20 -24.84 -30.46
CA ILE A 158 26.85 -26.05 -29.97
C ILE A 158 27.81 -25.73 -28.81
N GLY A 159 28.56 -24.63 -28.90
CA GLY A 159 29.45 -24.17 -27.82
C GLY A 159 28.70 -23.77 -26.56
N ARG A 160 27.49 -23.21 -26.69
CA ARG A 160 26.60 -22.85 -25.56
C ARG A 160 25.92 -24.07 -24.95
N LEU A 161 25.43 -24.99 -25.77
CA LEU A 161 24.86 -26.26 -25.29
C LEU A 161 25.92 -27.06 -24.50
N ARG A 162 27.20 -27.00 -24.90
CA ARG A 162 28.31 -27.68 -24.19
C ARG A 162 28.68 -27.01 -22.86
N LYS A 163 28.37 -25.71 -22.68
CA LYS A 163 28.60 -24.96 -21.41
C LYS A 163 27.41 -24.95 -20.49
N MET A 164 26.23 -25.45 -20.88
CA MET A 164 25.00 -25.48 -20.05
C MET A 164 25.11 -26.40 -18.81
N GLY A 165 26.18 -27.21 -18.69
CA GLY A 165 26.46 -28.02 -17.49
C GLY A 165 27.26 -27.30 -16.39
N SER A 166 27.65 -26.04 -16.54
CA SER A 166 28.41 -25.28 -15.55
C SER A 166 27.55 -24.20 -14.87
N ARG A 167 27.77 -23.99 -13.58
CA ARG A 167 27.06 -23.00 -12.74
C ARG A 167 27.15 -21.53 -13.23
N ASP A 168 28.03 -21.23 -14.18
CA ASP A 168 28.25 -19.90 -14.73
C ASP A 168 27.24 -19.51 -15.85
N ALA A 169 26.26 -20.37 -16.17
CA ALA A 169 25.25 -20.11 -17.20
C ALA A 169 24.18 -19.07 -16.81
N ALA A 170 24.16 -18.62 -15.56
CA ALA A 170 23.13 -17.70 -15.05
C ALA A 170 23.20 -16.27 -15.64
N ASN A 171 24.33 -15.88 -16.25
CA ASN A 171 24.55 -14.50 -16.72
C ASN A 171 24.50 -14.30 -18.26
N ASN A 172 24.19 -15.33 -19.04
CA ASN A 172 24.13 -15.21 -20.50
C ASN A 172 22.73 -15.53 -21.03
N SER A 173 21.81 -14.61 -20.86
CA SER A 173 20.50 -14.58 -21.50
C SER A 173 20.64 -14.33 -22.99
N ALA A 174 20.02 -15.16 -23.78
CA ALA A 174 19.65 -15.07 -25.19
C ALA A 174 20.34 -16.10 -26.10
N ILE A 175 19.79 -17.31 -26.06
CA ILE A 175 20.01 -18.34 -27.10
C ILE A 175 19.39 -17.88 -28.42
N PHE A 176 18.34 -17.09 -28.38
CA PHE A 176 17.72 -16.47 -29.55
C PHE A 176 18.09 -15.00 -29.62
N PRO A 177 18.54 -14.51 -30.83
CA PRO A 177 18.79 -13.08 -30.98
C PRO A 177 17.51 -12.29 -30.75
N GLN A 178 17.60 -11.26 -29.92
CA GLN A 178 16.48 -10.33 -29.68
C GLN A 178 16.05 -9.65 -30.97
N GLY A 179 14.75 -9.55 -31.25
CA GLY A 179 14.20 -8.78 -32.37
C GLY A 179 13.32 -9.54 -33.36
N GLY A 180 12.76 -10.69 -32.99
CA GLY A 180 11.88 -11.49 -33.84
C GLY A 180 10.41 -11.62 -33.40
N SER A 181 9.99 -10.98 -32.29
CA SER A 181 8.60 -11.00 -31.84
C SER A 181 7.82 -9.84 -32.43
N THR A 182 6.62 -10.12 -32.97
CA THR A 182 5.70 -9.12 -33.50
C THR A 182 4.98 -8.33 -32.40
N ILE A 183 4.35 -7.20 -32.75
CA ILE A 183 3.50 -6.42 -31.85
C ILE A 183 2.40 -7.31 -31.24
N THR A 184 1.73 -8.14 -32.06
CA THR A 184 0.69 -9.06 -31.59
C THR A 184 1.25 -10.07 -30.57
N GLN A 185 2.44 -10.62 -30.82
CA GLN A 185 3.10 -11.54 -29.88
C GLN A 185 3.47 -10.86 -28.54
N GLN A 186 3.93 -9.61 -28.59
CA GLN A 186 4.23 -8.86 -27.38
C GLN A 186 2.96 -8.54 -26.59
N LEU A 187 1.88 -8.19 -27.27
CA LEU A 187 0.57 -7.94 -26.67
C LEU A 187 0.02 -9.22 -26.00
N VAL A 188 0.04 -10.36 -26.68
CA VAL A 188 -0.35 -11.67 -26.15
C VAL A 188 0.44 -12.02 -24.90
N ARG A 189 1.75 -11.87 -24.93
CA ARG A 189 2.63 -12.13 -23.80
C ARG A 189 2.29 -11.26 -22.60
N GLY A 190 2.05 -9.97 -22.81
CA GLY A 190 1.78 -9.00 -21.76
C GLY A 190 0.37 -9.11 -21.18
N TYR A 191 -0.61 -9.55 -21.95
CA TYR A 191 -2.00 -9.61 -21.52
C TYR A 191 -2.44 -11.02 -21.09
N PHE A 192 -2.27 -12.02 -21.95
CA PHE A 192 -2.79 -13.38 -21.73
C PHE A 192 -1.80 -14.32 -21.03
N LEU A 193 -0.49 -14.10 -21.19
CA LEU A 193 0.55 -15.01 -20.72
C LEU A 193 1.35 -14.44 -19.54
N LYS A 194 0.79 -13.51 -18.76
CA LYS A 194 1.49 -12.90 -17.60
C LYS A 194 2.04 -13.93 -16.64
N THR A 195 1.22 -14.90 -16.24
CA THR A 195 1.61 -15.96 -15.29
C THR A 195 2.73 -16.83 -15.86
N MET A 196 2.64 -17.24 -17.12
CA MET A 196 3.68 -18.03 -17.78
C MET A 196 4.98 -17.24 -17.93
N THR A 197 4.88 -15.94 -18.20
CA THR A 197 6.04 -15.04 -18.32
C THR A 197 6.74 -14.85 -16.96
N ALA A 198 6.00 -14.72 -15.87
CA ALA A 198 6.56 -14.63 -14.52
C ALA A 198 7.29 -15.92 -14.11
N GLN A 199 6.79 -17.07 -14.54
CA GLN A 199 7.34 -18.39 -14.23
C GLN A 199 8.51 -18.81 -15.15
N GLU A 200 8.79 -18.08 -16.22
CA GLU A 200 9.84 -18.41 -17.19
C GLU A 200 11.22 -18.61 -16.54
N ASN A 201 11.52 -17.81 -15.53
CA ASN A 201 12.78 -17.85 -14.79
C ASN A 201 12.77 -18.84 -13.60
N SER A 202 11.68 -19.56 -13.39
CA SER A 202 11.56 -20.56 -12.33
C SER A 202 12.31 -21.84 -12.71
N ASP A 203 13.02 -22.42 -11.76
CA ASP A 203 13.62 -23.76 -11.89
C ASP A 203 12.58 -24.90 -11.72
N GLN A 204 11.31 -24.54 -11.48
CA GLN A 204 10.19 -25.48 -11.37
C GLN A 204 9.42 -25.57 -12.68
N LEU A 205 9.08 -26.81 -13.10
CA LEU A 205 8.21 -27.06 -14.23
C LEU A 205 6.74 -26.82 -13.85
N ARG A 206 5.96 -26.33 -14.81
CA ARG A 206 4.50 -26.28 -14.68
C ARG A 206 3.95 -27.68 -14.46
N HIS A 207 3.02 -27.85 -13.52
CA HIS A 207 2.40 -29.15 -13.24
C HIS A 207 1.71 -29.72 -14.48
N GLY A 208 2.02 -30.95 -14.86
CA GLY A 208 1.14 -31.79 -15.63
C GLY A 208 1.71 -32.52 -16.86
N GLU A 209 2.77 -32.06 -17.53
CA GLU A 209 3.19 -32.67 -18.79
C GLU A 209 4.41 -33.60 -18.65
N TYR A 210 4.19 -34.90 -18.84
CA TYR A 210 5.25 -35.92 -18.81
C TYR A 210 6.38 -35.60 -19.80
N LEU A 211 6.05 -35.09 -21.00
CA LEU A 211 7.03 -34.66 -22.03
C LEU A 211 7.88 -33.48 -21.57
N ALA A 212 7.29 -32.51 -20.86
CA ALA A 212 8.02 -31.37 -20.34
C ALA A 212 9.05 -31.81 -19.28
N ARG A 213 8.72 -32.81 -18.45
CA ARG A 213 9.66 -33.40 -17.47
C ARG A 213 10.82 -34.12 -18.14
N LEU A 214 10.56 -34.92 -19.19
CA LEU A 214 11.60 -35.57 -19.96
C LEU A 214 12.54 -34.58 -20.64
N LEU A 215 12.00 -33.55 -21.29
CA LEU A 215 12.75 -32.50 -21.94
C LEU A 215 13.56 -31.65 -20.95
N SER A 216 13.01 -31.41 -19.75
CA SER A 216 13.71 -30.63 -18.74
C SER A 216 14.97 -31.31 -18.22
N GLY A 217 15.01 -32.63 -18.21
CA GLY A 217 16.23 -33.42 -17.89
C GLY A 217 17.33 -33.23 -18.92
N VAL A 218 16.99 -32.88 -20.18
CA VAL A 218 17.96 -32.71 -21.28
C VAL A 218 18.39 -31.26 -21.48
N ILE A 219 17.42 -30.32 -21.47
CA ILE A 219 17.66 -28.91 -21.82
C ILE A 219 17.42 -27.93 -20.67
N GLY A 220 17.00 -28.42 -19.51
CA GLY A 220 16.71 -27.61 -18.31
C GLY A 220 15.31 -27.04 -18.26
N ALA A 221 14.74 -26.89 -17.06
CA ALA A 221 13.36 -26.44 -16.84
C ALA A 221 13.09 -25.04 -17.43
N ARG A 222 13.99 -24.09 -17.23
CA ARG A 222 13.86 -22.71 -17.76
C ARG A 222 13.72 -22.68 -19.28
N MET A 223 14.50 -23.51 -20.00
CA MET A 223 14.42 -23.61 -21.45
C MET A 223 13.09 -24.19 -21.91
N VAL A 224 12.61 -25.23 -21.23
CA VAL A 224 11.29 -25.83 -21.52
C VAL A 224 10.18 -24.81 -21.30
N ASN A 225 10.17 -24.11 -20.17
CA ASN A 225 9.20 -23.08 -19.85
C ASN A 225 9.18 -21.98 -20.92
N MET A 226 10.34 -21.51 -21.36
CA MET A 226 10.47 -20.53 -22.44
C MET A 226 9.91 -21.03 -23.78
N LEU A 227 10.19 -22.27 -24.16
CA LEU A 227 9.71 -22.87 -25.41
C LEU A 227 8.18 -23.04 -25.36
N VAL A 228 7.65 -23.58 -24.28
CA VAL A 228 6.19 -23.75 -24.11
C VAL A 228 5.50 -22.40 -24.20
N ARG A 229 5.98 -21.39 -23.45
CA ARG A 229 5.44 -20.03 -23.55
C ARG A 229 5.50 -19.48 -24.98
N LYS A 230 6.59 -19.71 -25.70
CA LYS A 230 6.75 -19.20 -27.08
C LYS A 230 5.81 -19.87 -28.07
N VAL A 231 5.53 -21.16 -27.88
CA VAL A 231 4.53 -21.89 -28.69
C VAL A 231 3.13 -21.32 -28.44
N GLU A 232 2.74 -21.11 -27.16
CA GLU A 232 1.47 -20.49 -26.84
C GLU A 232 1.36 -19.04 -27.32
N GLU A 233 2.45 -18.27 -27.24
CA GLU A 233 2.51 -16.90 -27.77
C GLU A 233 2.21 -16.86 -29.27
N ILE A 234 2.77 -17.79 -30.04
CA ILE A 234 2.50 -17.91 -31.48
C ILE A 234 1.05 -18.34 -31.75
N ARG A 235 0.58 -19.39 -31.05
CA ARG A 235 -0.79 -19.93 -31.16
C ARG A 235 -1.84 -18.84 -30.90
N LEU A 236 -1.74 -18.17 -29.77
CA LEU A 236 -2.68 -17.12 -29.38
C LEU A 236 -2.59 -15.90 -30.32
N SER A 237 -1.40 -15.57 -30.83
CA SER A 237 -1.25 -14.44 -31.74
C SER A 237 -1.95 -14.67 -33.07
N LEU A 238 -1.89 -15.88 -33.61
CA LEU A 238 -2.61 -16.25 -34.84
C LEU A 238 -4.13 -16.23 -34.61
N TRP A 239 -4.57 -16.78 -33.49
CA TRP A 239 -5.97 -16.84 -33.13
C TRP A 239 -6.58 -15.44 -32.88
N ILE A 240 -5.89 -14.56 -32.14
CA ILE A 240 -6.36 -13.20 -31.88
C ILE A 240 -6.49 -12.40 -33.18
N GLU A 241 -5.54 -12.52 -34.08
CA GLU A 241 -5.63 -11.83 -35.39
C GLU A 241 -6.84 -12.29 -36.20
N GLU A 242 -7.14 -13.61 -36.17
CA GLU A 242 -8.31 -14.18 -36.84
C GLU A 242 -9.61 -13.66 -36.18
N GLU A 243 -9.73 -13.69 -34.88
CA GLU A 243 -10.92 -13.23 -34.16
C GLU A 243 -11.16 -11.72 -34.28
N MET A 244 -10.08 -10.92 -34.19
CA MET A 244 -10.16 -9.48 -34.40
C MET A 244 -10.58 -9.16 -35.84
N GLN A 245 -10.10 -9.91 -36.82
CA GLN A 245 -10.52 -9.73 -38.23
C GLN A 245 -12.00 -10.07 -38.43
N LYS A 246 -12.50 -11.15 -37.82
CA LYS A 246 -13.94 -11.51 -37.85
C LYS A 246 -14.78 -10.41 -37.24
N ARG A 247 -14.35 -9.90 -36.07
CA ARG A 247 -15.11 -8.88 -35.32
C ARG A 247 -15.15 -7.52 -35.99
N PHE A 248 -14.01 -7.06 -36.53
CA PHE A 248 -13.89 -5.72 -37.12
C PHE A 248 -14.04 -5.69 -38.66
N GLY A 249 -14.36 -6.81 -39.29
CA GLY A 249 -14.75 -6.93 -40.68
C GLY A 249 -13.60 -6.79 -41.71
N SER A 250 -12.43 -6.31 -41.29
CA SER A 250 -11.27 -6.20 -42.19
C SER A 250 -9.94 -6.42 -41.47
N LYS A 251 -8.96 -6.94 -42.17
CA LYS A 251 -7.59 -7.11 -41.67
C LYS A 251 -6.98 -5.77 -41.24
N ARG A 252 -7.20 -4.73 -42.01
CA ARG A 252 -6.67 -3.39 -41.71
C ARG A 252 -7.22 -2.87 -40.38
N ARG A 253 -8.53 -2.89 -40.19
CA ARG A 253 -9.17 -2.42 -38.94
C ARG A 253 -8.79 -3.28 -37.75
N ALA A 254 -8.72 -4.60 -37.90
CA ALA A 254 -8.23 -5.49 -36.85
C ALA A 254 -6.81 -5.13 -36.38
N LYS A 255 -5.91 -4.81 -37.30
CA LYS A 255 -4.54 -4.38 -37.03
C LYS A 255 -4.49 -3.03 -36.29
N GLU A 256 -5.30 -2.08 -36.68
CA GLU A 256 -5.43 -0.79 -36.01
C GLU A 256 -5.87 -0.97 -34.57
N GLU A 257 -6.87 -1.83 -34.34
CA GLU A 257 -7.37 -2.18 -33.01
C GLU A 257 -6.32 -2.93 -32.14
N ILE A 258 -5.53 -3.82 -32.74
CA ILE A 258 -4.43 -4.52 -32.05
C ILE A 258 -3.33 -3.51 -31.65
N LEU A 259 -3.00 -2.57 -32.54
CA LEU A 259 -2.01 -1.53 -32.26
C LEU A 259 -2.46 -0.60 -31.13
N ALA A 260 -3.74 -0.22 -31.11
CA ALA A 260 -4.32 0.58 -30.03
C ALA A 260 -4.21 -0.11 -28.67
N ARG A 261 -4.53 -1.43 -28.63
CA ARG A 261 -4.37 -2.24 -27.41
C ARG A 261 -2.92 -2.36 -26.98
N TYR A 262 -2.01 -2.59 -27.93
CA TYR A 262 -0.59 -2.61 -27.64
C TYR A 262 -0.12 -1.28 -27.04
N ALA A 263 -0.46 -0.16 -27.69
CA ALA A 263 -0.09 1.17 -27.25
C ALA A 263 -0.68 1.53 -25.86
N SER A 264 -1.81 0.93 -25.49
CA SER A 264 -2.44 1.14 -24.17
C SER A 264 -1.92 0.22 -23.07
N LEU A 265 -1.36 -0.96 -23.41
CA LEU A 265 -1.06 -2.02 -22.44
C LEU A 265 0.43 -2.27 -22.22
N ILE A 266 1.32 -1.80 -23.10
CA ILE A 266 2.75 -2.07 -22.97
C ILE A 266 3.34 -1.36 -21.75
N TYR A 267 4.21 -2.06 -21.01
CA TYR A 267 4.88 -1.50 -19.85
C TYR A 267 5.95 -0.48 -20.26
N MET A 268 5.86 0.72 -19.69
CA MET A 268 6.72 1.87 -20.01
C MET A 268 7.73 2.19 -18.90
N GLY A 269 7.81 1.37 -17.83
CA GLY A 269 8.68 1.63 -16.68
C GLY A 269 7.97 2.45 -15.58
N ASN A 270 8.54 2.42 -14.37
CA ASN A 270 8.08 3.21 -13.23
C ASN A 270 6.56 3.06 -12.93
N GLY A 271 6.01 1.84 -13.11
CA GLY A 271 4.59 1.58 -12.91
C GLY A 271 3.67 2.08 -14.04
N GLN A 272 4.21 2.73 -15.07
CA GLN A 272 3.42 3.29 -16.17
C GLN A 272 3.16 2.25 -17.26
N TYR A 273 1.92 2.17 -17.74
CA TYR A 273 1.50 1.32 -18.84
C TYR A 273 0.83 2.13 -19.94
N GLY A 274 1.22 1.86 -21.17
CA GLY A 274 0.75 2.56 -22.37
C GLY A 274 1.53 3.83 -22.69
N PHE A 275 1.52 4.17 -23.97
CA PHE A 275 2.24 5.32 -24.49
C PHE A 275 1.69 6.65 -23.96
N ALA A 276 0.38 6.74 -23.70
CA ALA A 276 -0.23 7.95 -23.15
C ALA A 276 0.30 8.25 -21.75
N LYS A 277 0.27 7.27 -20.83
CA LYS A 277 0.84 7.43 -19.50
C LYS A 277 2.35 7.61 -19.50
N GLY A 278 3.05 6.93 -20.41
CA GLY A 278 4.48 7.16 -20.64
C GLY A 278 4.77 8.60 -21.08
N ALA A 279 3.97 9.19 -21.96
CA ALA A 279 4.13 10.57 -22.42
C ALA A 279 3.89 11.58 -21.29
N GLU A 280 2.83 11.39 -20.50
CA GLU A 280 2.55 12.22 -19.32
C GLU A 280 3.68 12.12 -18.29
N TYR A 281 4.13 10.90 -17.97
CA TYR A 281 5.15 10.64 -16.97
C TYR A 281 6.53 11.21 -17.35
N TYR A 282 6.98 10.95 -18.59
CA TYR A 282 8.32 11.38 -18.99
C TYR A 282 8.38 12.83 -19.47
N PHE A 283 7.32 13.34 -20.07
CA PHE A 283 7.34 14.65 -20.72
C PHE A 283 6.33 15.65 -20.16
N GLY A 284 5.45 15.26 -19.22
CA GLY A 284 4.41 16.12 -18.66
C GLY A 284 3.39 16.59 -19.71
N ARG A 285 3.25 15.85 -20.84
CA ARG A 285 2.40 16.23 -21.97
C ARG A 285 1.49 15.07 -22.39
N PRO A 286 0.21 15.36 -22.70
CA PRO A 286 -0.70 14.36 -23.28
C PRO A 286 -0.16 13.84 -24.62
N LEU A 287 -0.25 12.52 -24.85
CA LEU A 287 0.24 11.88 -26.08
C LEU A 287 -0.35 12.49 -27.36
N GLY A 288 -1.64 12.84 -27.35
CA GLY A 288 -2.35 13.42 -28.50
C GLY A 288 -1.79 14.77 -28.98
N THR A 289 -0.94 15.44 -28.18
CA THR A 289 -0.30 16.70 -28.56
C THR A 289 1.02 16.53 -29.33
N PHE A 290 1.46 15.28 -29.57
CA PHE A 290 2.72 15.01 -30.27
C PHE A 290 2.58 15.26 -31.76
N THR A 291 3.54 15.97 -32.31
CA THR A 291 3.65 16.31 -33.74
C THR A 291 4.92 15.71 -34.34
N LEU A 292 5.15 15.92 -35.62
CA LEU A 292 6.37 15.50 -36.32
C LEU A 292 7.65 16.07 -35.63
N GLU A 293 7.55 17.23 -35.00
CA GLU A 293 8.65 17.85 -34.26
C GLU A 293 9.02 17.08 -32.98
N ASP A 294 8.12 16.23 -32.46
CA ASP A 294 8.35 15.39 -31.29
C ASP A 294 8.91 13.99 -31.62
N ALA A 295 9.55 13.84 -32.79
CA ALA A 295 10.11 12.58 -33.24
C ALA A 295 11.13 11.98 -32.24
N ASP A 296 11.90 12.81 -31.56
CA ASP A 296 12.81 12.40 -30.49
C ASP A 296 12.07 11.77 -29.30
N LYS A 297 10.95 12.35 -28.88
CA LYS A 297 10.12 11.84 -27.78
C LYS A 297 9.36 10.56 -28.16
N ALA A 298 8.79 10.53 -29.39
CA ALA A 298 8.15 9.34 -29.91
C ALA A 298 9.12 8.16 -30.04
N ALA A 299 10.34 8.43 -30.53
CA ALA A 299 11.41 7.44 -30.63
C ALA A 299 11.88 6.95 -29.24
N LEU A 300 11.93 7.84 -28.24
CA LEU A 300 12.24 7.48 -26.87
C LEU A 300 11.18 6.51 -26.31
N LEU A 301 9.90 6.86 -26.41
CA LEU A 301 8.80 6.02 -25.92
C LEU A 301 8.82 4.64 -26.59
N ALA A 302 8.99 4.57 -27.91
CA ALA A 302 9.11 3.31 -28.63
C ALA A 302 10.37 2.52 -28.22
N GLY A 303 11.44 3.22 -27.86
CA GLY A 303 12.65 2.63 -27.32
C GLY A 303 12.44 1.99 -25.93
N VAL A 304 11.71 2.69 -25.05
CA VAL A 304 11.34 2.22 -23.70
C VAL A 304 10.43 1.00 -23.77
N ALA A 305 9.43 1.00 -24.67
CA ALA A 305 8.47 -0.10 -24.83
C ALA A 305 9.15 -1.44 -25.08
N LYS A 306 10.31 -1.47 -25.74
CA LYS A 306 11.07 -2.70 -26.00
C LYS A 306 11.58 -3.38 -24.72
N SER A 307 12.04 -2.62 -23.77
CA SER A 307 12.51 -3.10 -22.47
C SER A 307 12.62 -1.94 -21.49
N ALA A 308 11.52 -1.62 -20.86
CA ALA A 308 11.43 -0.51 -19.90
C ALA A 308 12.45 -0.61 -18.76
N ARG A 309 12.75 -1.85 -18.30
CA ARG A 309 13.77 -2.08 -17.26
C ARG A 309 15.16 -1.53 -17.63
N TYR A 310 15.50 -1.49 -18.93
CA TYR A 310 16.83 -1.06 -19.39
C TYR A 310 16.83 0.30 -20.06
N TYR A 311 15.71 0.76 -20.60
CA TYR A 311 15.62 1.96 -21.42
C TYR A 311 14.71 3.05 -20.85
N ALA A 312 14.08 2.83 -19.69
CA ALA A 312 13.36 3.89 -18.99
C ALA A 312 14.38 4.97 -18.54
N PRO A 313 14.14 6.25 -18.85
CA PRO A 313 15.03 7.32 -18.43
C PRO A 313 15.22 7.36 -16.91
N SER A 314 16.47 7.39 -16.47
CA SER A 314 16.86 7.61 -15.08
C SER A 314 18.08 8.55 -15.06
N ALA A 315 18.30 9.22 -13.95
CA ALA A 315 19.42 10.16 -13.81
C ALA A 315 20.81 9.54 -14.03
N SER A 316 20.93 8.20 -13.82
CA SER A 316 22.21 7.49 -13.84
C SER A 316 22.54 6.78 -15.16
N GLU A 317 21.62 6.69 -16.14
CA GLU A 317 21.79 5.85 -17.34
C GLU A 317 21.46 6.55 -18.65
N THR A 318 21.68 7.85 -18.73
CA THR A 318 21.31 8.70 -19.87
C THR A 318 21.89 8.23 -21.20
N GLU A 319 23.14 7.77 -21.22
CA GLU A 319 23.85 7.34 -22.45
C GLU A 319 23.17 6.15 -23.14
N ARG A 320 22.76 5.13 -22.38
CA ARG A 320 22.07 3.94 -22.92
C ARG A 320 20.72 4.30 -23.52
N VAL A 321 20.00 5.19 -22.86
CA VAL A 321 18.70 5.69 -23.30
C VAL A 321 18.83 6.50 -24.58
N LEU A 322 19.85 7.38 -24.66
CA LEU A 322 20.20 8.15 -25.86
C LEU A 322 20.51 7.24 -27.05
N GLN A 323 21.37 6.25 -26.86
CA GLN A 323 21.73 5.29 -27.91
C GLN A 323 20.48 4.55 -28.43
N ARG A 324 19.58 4.13 -27.54
CA ARG A 324 18.34 3.44 -27.93
C ARG A 324 17.39 4.35 -28.70
N ARG A 325 17.19 5.61 -28.23
CA ARG A 325 16.41 6.63 -28.96
C ARG A 325 16.95 6.85 -30.36
N ASN A 326 18.25 7.08 -30.47
CA ASN A 326 18.91 7.36 -31.76
C ASN A 326 18.82 6.16 -32.71
N GLN A 327 18.94 4.92 -32.21
CA GLN A 327 18.68 3.72 -33.00
C GLN A 327 17.24 3.70 -33.52
N THR A 328 16.25 4.10 -32.73
CA THR A 328 14.87 4.17 -33.21
C THR A 328 14.67 5.25 -34.23
N LEU A 329 15.26 6.43 -34.06
CA LEU A 329 15.26 7.51 -35.10
C LEU A 329 15.89 7.06 -36.41
N ALA A 330 17.03 6.39 -36.37
CA ALA A 330 17.67 5.81 -37.53
C ALA A 330 16.77 4.78 -38.26
N LEU A 331 16.04 3.96 -37.48
CA LEU A 331 15.07 3.01 -38.04
C LEU A 331 13.86 3.74 -38.69
N MET A 332 13.35 4.79 -38.09
CA MET A 332 12.28 5.62 -38.65
C MET A 332 12.71 6.25 -39.98
N ALA A 333 13.92 6.80 -40.03
CA ALA A 333 14.48 7.38 -41.25
C ALA A 333 14.73 6.31 -42.34
N ALA A 334 15.30 5.16 -41.95
CA ALA A 334 15.57 4.06 -42.91
C ALA A 334 14.29 3.45 -43.51
N ARG A 335 13.15 3.66 -42.88
CA ARG A 335 11.82 3.18 -43.31
C ARG A 335 10.95 4.25 -43.96
N GLY A 336 11.48 5.47 -44.08
CA GLY A 336 10.80 6.59 -44.73
C GLY A 336 9.68 7.25 -43.91
N PHE A 337 9.59 6.97 -42.61
CA PHE A 337 8.62 7.61 -41.71
C PHE A 337 9.01 9.06 -41.40
N ILE A 338 10.30 9.36 -41.36
CA ILE A 338 10.85 10.70 -41.22
C ILE A 338 12.01 10.88 -42.22
N SER A 339 12.34 12.12 -42.58
CA SER A 339 13.52 12.40 -43.38
C SER A 339 14.83 12.20 -42.60
N ARG A 340 15.95 12.00 -43.29
CA ARG A 340 17.27 11.91 -42.66
C ARG A 340 17.63 13.18 -41.89
N ASP A 341 17.21 14.33 -42.38
CA ASP A 341 17.48 15.63 -41.71
C ASP A 341 16.62 15.81 -40.47
N GLN A 342 15.38 15.33 -40.48
CA GLN A 342 14.53 15.29 -39.28
C GLN A 342 15.14 14.35 -38.22
N ALA A 343 15.62 13.18 -38.62
CA ALA A 343 16.30 12.26 -37.70
C ALA A 343 17.53 12.91 -37.06
N ARG A 344 18.42 13.54 -37.87
CA ARG A 344 19.61 14.22 -37.35
C ARG A 344 19.26 15.35 -36.34
N ARG A 345 18.27 16.17 -36.67
CA ARG A 345 17.82 17.24 -35.74
C ARG A 345 17.26 16.67 -34.46
N ALA A 346 16.50 15.58 -34.52
CA ALA A 346 15.95 14.89 -33.37
C ALA A 346 17.04 14.22 -32.47
N GLU A 347 18.10 13.67 -33.11
CA GLU A 347 19.26 13.09 -32.42
C GLU A 347 20.06 14.12 -31.60
N GLN A 348 20.14 15.35 -32.07
CA GLN A 348 20.87 16.42 -31.41
C GLN A 348 20.16 16.97 -30.17
N ARG A 349 18.86 16.70 -30.02
CA ARG A 349 18.09 17.15 -28.84
C ARG A 349 18.46 16.33 -27.59
N PRO A 350 18.69 16.99 -26.46
CA PRO A 350 18.91 16.29 -25.19
C PRO A 350 17.64 15.54 -24.76
N ILE A 351 17.80 14.51 -23.95
CA ILE A 351 16.64 13.87 -23.29
C ILE A 351 16.16 14.81 -22.18
N ALA A 352 15.12 15.58 -22.44
CA ALA A 352 14.44 16.39 -21.46
C ALA A 352 13.26 15.59 -20.90
N VAL A 353 13.47 14.89 -19.77
CA VAL A 353 12.38 14.33 -18.96
C VAL A 353 12.04 15.31 -17.86
N VAL A 354 10.75 15.46 -17.60
CA VAL A 354 10.29 16.27 -16.46
C VAL A 354 10.80 15.63 -15.19
N ALA A 355 11.44 16.42 -14.34
CA ALA A 355 11.79 15.98 -12.99
C ALA A 355 10.49 15.46 -12.35
N GLN A 356 10.53 14.23 -11.82
CA GLN A 356 9.36 13.54 -11.27
C GLN A 356 8.48 14.53 -10.52
N HIS A 357 7.25 14.69 -10.98
CA HIS A 357 6.23 15.27 -10.14
C HIS A 357 6.18 14.39 -8.88
N LYS A 358 6.59 14.95 -7.74
CA LYS A 358 6.11 14.44 -6.47
C LYS A 358 4.59 14.50 -6.63
N ASP A 359 3.99 13.35 -6.77
CA ASP A 359 2.54 13.25 -6.79
C ASP A 359 2.03 14.11 -5.65
N LYS A 360 1.19 15.10 -5.96
CA LYS A 360 0.41 15.85 -4.95
C LYS A 360 -0.66 14.93 -4.32
N THR A 361 -0.44 13.62 -4.33
CA THR A 361 -1.30 12.68 -3.61
C THR A 361 -1.17 13.00 -2.13
N ILE A 362 -2.29 13.32 -1.54
CA ILE A 362 -2.39 13.51 -0.09
C ILE A 362 -1.99 12.19 0.54
N GLU A 363 -1.02 12.25 1.43
CA GLU A 363 -0.59 11.05 2.12
C GLU A 363 -1.70 10.59 3.06
N ALA A 364 -2.30 9.45 2.74
CA ALA A 364 -3.43 8.86 3.43
C ALA A 364 -3.22 7.34 3.63
N SER A 365 -1.98 6.93 3.91
CA SER A 365 -1.62 5.51 4.04
C SER A 365 -2.44 4.78 5.10
N ALA A 366 -2.70 5.42 6.25
CA ALA A 366 -3.55 4.88 7.30
C ALA A 366 -5.00 4.70 6.85
N VAL A 367 -5.54 5.69 6.12
CA VAL A 367 -6.87 5.60 5.50
C VAL A 367 -6.98 4.44 4.53
N VAL A 368 -5.98 4.29 3.66
CA VAL A 368 -5.92 3.19 2.69
C VAL A 368 -5.90 1.83 3.41
N ASP A 369 -5.10 1.70 4.46
CA ASP A 369 -5.01 0.49 5.28
C ASP A 369 -6.36 0.16 5.93
N ASN A 370 -7.03 1.16 6.53
CA ASN A 370 -8.35 1.01 7.13
C ASN A 370 -9.42 0.64 6.08
N ILE A 371 -9.39 1.23 4.87
CA ILE A 371 -10.29 0.86 3.77
C ILE A 371 -10.08 -0.60 3.35
N LEU A 372 -8.84 -1.06 3.26
CA LEU A 372 -8.55 -2.45 2.90
C LEU A 372 -9.02 -3.43 3.97
N ASP A 373 -8.86 -3.08 5.24
CA ASP A 373 -9.36 -3.87 6.38
C ASP A 373 -10.90 -3.90 6.38
N GLU A 374 -11.57 -2.75 6.22
CA GLU A 374 -13.03 -2.66 6.15
C GLU A 374 -13.59 -3.43 4.95
N LEU A 375 -12.96 -3.33 3.76
CA LEU A 375 -13.36 -4.08 2.57
C LEU A 375 -13.22 -5.59 2.80
N THR A 376 -12.17 -6.02 3.48
CA THR A 376 -11.93 -7.44 3.79
C THR A 376 -12.94 -7.97 4.81
N SER A 377 -13.34 -7.15 5.78
CA SER A 377 -14.27 -7.56 6.86
C SER A 377 -15.72 -7.68 6.43
N ARG A 378 -16.12 -7.05 5.31
CA ARG A 378 -17.51 -7.01 4.84
C ARG A 378 -18.06 -8.33 4.33
N GLN A 379 -17.31 -9.44 4.28
CA GLN A 379 -17.74 -10.77 3.82
C GLN A 379 -18.58 -10.75 2.51
N SER A 380 -18.41 -9.73 1.69
CA SER A 380 -19.09 -9.58 0.42
C SER A 380 -18.30 -10.29 -0.69
N GLU A 381 -18.93 -10.52 -1.85
CA GLU A 381 -18.25 -10.99 -3.06
C GLU A 381 -17.15 -10.03 -3.55
N LEU A 382 -17.07 -8.83 -2.95
CA LEU A 382 -16.11 -7.77 -3.28
C LEU A 382 -14.82 -7.94 -2.47
N SER A 383 -13.70 -7.90 -3.16
CA SER A 383 -12.39 -8.17 -2.56
C SER A 383 -11.39 -7.06 -2.85
N VAL A 384 -10.33 -7.00 -2.05
CA VAL A 384 -9.15 -6.18 -2.31
C VAL A 384 -8.56 -6.46 -3.72
N LYS A 385 -8.74 -7.69 -4.22
CA LYS A 385 -8.33 -8.05 -5.57
C LYS A 385 -9.14 -7.30 -6.62
N ASP A 386 -10.46 -7.17 -6.44
CA ASP A 386 -11.33 -6.44 -7.37
C ASP A 386 -10.97 -4.95 -7.41
N LEU A 387 -10.60 -4.37 -6.25
CA LEU A 387 -10.09 -3.00 -6.17
C LEU A 387 -8.74 -2.85 -6.91
N ARG A 388 -7.80 -3.78 -6.72
CA ARG A 388 -6.49 -3.76 -7.41
C ARG A 388 -6.61 -4.01 -8.91
N GLU A 389 -7.56 -4.81 -9.32
CA GLU A 389 -7.84 -5.10 -10.74
C GLU A 389 -8.70 -4.01 -11.40
N GLY A 390 -9.11 -2.99 -10.65
CA GLY A 390 -9.91 -1.86 -11.15
C GLY A 390 -11.35 -2.22 -11.48
N ARG A 391 -11.87 -3.33 -10.95
CA ARG A 391 -13.26 -3.71 -11.12
C ARG A 391 -14.22 -2.89 -10.27
N ILE A 392 -13.70 -2.32 -9.17
CA ILE A 392 -14.41 -1.46 -8.26
C ILE A 392 -13.63 -0.19 -7.95
N GLN A 393 -14.36 0.86 -7.62
CA GLN A 393 -13.86 2.12 -7.09
C GLN A 393 -14.44 2.30 -5.69
N VAL A 394 -13.64 2.77 -4.75
CA VAL A 394 -14.05 3.01 -3.36
C VAL A 394 -14.07 4.51 -3.10
N TYR A 395 -15.23 5.01 -2.70
CA TYR A 395 -15.41 6.39 -2.22
C TYR A 395 -15.44 6.38 -0.70
N SER A 396 -14.49 7.07 -0.09
CA SER A 396 -14.36 7.14 1.36
C SER A 396 -15.20 8.25 1.97
N THR A 397 -15.25 8.28 3.30
CA THR A 397 -15.80 9.40 4.09
C THR A 397 -14.79 10.52 4.33
N VAL A 398 -13.53 10.28 3.98
CA VAL A 398 -12.39 11.16 4.23
C VAL A 398 -12.53 12.45 3.43
N ASP A 399 -12.26 13.57 4.07
CA ASP A 399 -12.09 14.86 3.41
C ASP A 399 -10.59 15.13 3.24
N ALA A 400 -10.17 15.38 2.00
CA ALA A 400 -8.77 15.58 1.65
C ALA A 400 -8.13 16.77 2.37
N GLY A 401 -8.88 17.86 2.58
CA GLY A 401 -8.43 19.03 3.32
C GLY A 401 -8.24 18.73 4.81
N VAL A 402 -9.20 18.05 5.43
CA VAL A 402 -9.11 17.63 6.84
C VAL A 402 -7.94 16.66 7.04
N GLN A 403 -7.74 15.71 6.09
CA GLN A 403 -6.61 14.78 6.13
C GLN A 403 -5.27 15.51 6.07
N GLN A 404 -5.14 16.46 5.17
CA GLN A 404 -3.90 17.25 5.04
C GLN A 404 -3.62 18.06 6.31
N ILE A 405 -4.65 18.65 6.92
CA ILE A 405 -4.53 19.40 8.17
C ILE A 405 -4.09 18.47 9.30
N ALA A 406 -4.71 17.31 9.45
CA ALA A 406 -4.35 16.32 10.48
C ALA A 406 -2.89 15.88 10.36
N ASN A 407 -2.45 15.57 9.14
CA ASN A 407 -1.07 15.20 8.84
C ASN A 407 -0.08 16.31 9.25
N GLN A 408 -0.35 17.54 8.83
CA GLN A 408 0.51 18.68 9.12
C GLN A 408 0.55 19.05 10.60
N ALA A 409 -0.60 18.97 11.28
CA ALA A 409 -0.68 19.26 12.71
C ALA A 409 0.09 18.21 13.53
N LEU A 410 -0.05 16.93 13.18
CA LEU A 410 0.72 15.88 13.84
C LEU A 410 2.23 16.11 13.65
N GLU A 411 2.68 16.33 12.42
CA GLU A 411 4.12 16.53 12.17
C GLU A 411 4.67 17.74 12.92
N ARG A 412 3.93 18.88 12.96
CA ARG A 412 4.34 20.03 13.76
C ARG A 412 4.39 19.72 15.25
N GLY A 413 3.41 18.98 15.78
CA GLY A 413 3.41 18.57 17.18
C GLY A 413 4.61 17.70 17.53
N LEU A 414 4.96 16.76 16.65
CA LEU A 414 6.15 15.90 16.81
C LEU A 414 7.45 16.70 16.73
N LEU A 415 7.55 17.67 15.83
CA LEU A 415 8.70 18.58 15.75
C LEU A 415 8.83 19.46 17.01
N LEU A 416 7.72 19.95 17.57
CA LEU A 416 7.73 20.70 18.84
C LEU A 416 8.25 19.84 20.00
N TYR A 417 7.84 18.56 20.03
CA TYR A 417 8.35 17.60 21.01
C TYR A 417 9.86 17.37 20.81
N GLU A 418 10.30 17.12 19.57
CA GLU A 418 11.73 16.89 19.23
C GLU A 418 12.63 18.07 19.57
N ASN A 419 12.12 19.30 19.42
CA ASN A 419 12.85 20.51 19.83
C ASN A 419 13.11 20.55 21.35
N ARG A 420 12.19 20.00 22.13
CA ARG A 420 12.38 19.85 23.59
C ARG A 420 13.24 18.63 23.93
N HIS A 421 13.23 17.60 23.08
CA HIS A 421 13.90 16.31 23.28
C HIS A 421 14.73 15.90 22.04
N PRO A 422 15.91 16.51 21.81
CA PRO A 422 16.69 16.25 20.59
C PRO A 422 17.06 14.79 20.36
N GLY A 423 17.18 13.98 21.41
CA GLY A 423 17.44 12.53 21.32
C GLY A 423 16.29 11.69 20.78
N ALA A 424 15.11 12.28 20.64
CA ALA A 424 13.92 11.62 20.09
C ALA A 424 13.71 11.89 18.58
N ARG A 425 14.64 12.63 17.96
CA ARG A 425 14.52 13.13 16.58
C ARG A 425 14.34 11.97 15.59
N GLY A 426 13.25 12.00 14.83
CA GLY A 426 12.93 10.99 13.83
C GLY A 426 12.36 9.67 14.39
N VAL A 427 12.27 9.52 15.72
CA VAL A 427 11.83 8.27 16.37
C VAL A 427 10.47 8.40 17.05
N ILE A 428 10.15 9.60 17.55
CA ILE A 428 8.84 9.87 18.16
C ILE A 428 7.72 9.66 17.15
N GLN A 429 6.61 9.08 17.60
CA GLN A 429 5.44 8.78 16.80
C GLN A 429 4.19 9.42 17.38
N GLY A 430 3.12 9.42 16.59
CA GLY A 430 1.82 9.89 17.03
C GLY A 430 0.73 9.39 16.10
N ALA A 431 -0.51 9.67 16.46
CA ALA A 431 -1.69 9.37 15.65
C ALA A 431 -2.77 10.42 15.87
N VAL A 432 -3.53 10.69 14.82
CA VAL A 432 -4.69 11.59 14.84
C VAL A 432 -5.85 10.93 14.12
N VAL A 433 -7.03 11.00 14.69
CA VAL A 433 -8.27 10.62 14.00
C VAL A 433 -9.31 11.72 14.18
N VAL A 434 -10.04 12.02 13.12
CA VAL A 434 -11.15 12.99 13.09
C VAL A 434 -12.41 12.26 12.66
N LEU A 435 -13.40 12.23 13.55
CA LEU A 435 -14.69 11.58 13.32
C LEU A 435 -15.80 12.63 13.20
N ARG A 436 -16.71 12.42 12.29
CA ARG A 436 -17.96 13.19 12.18
C ARG A 436 -18.95 12.67 13.22
N ASN A 437 -19.53 13.59 14.02
CA ASN A 437 -20.33 13.18 15.17
C ASN A 437 -21.62 12.45 14.79
N ARG A 438 -22.30 12.87 13.72
CA ARG A 438 -23.63 12.37 13.35
C ARG A 438 -23.68 10.90 12.95
N ASP A 439 -22.59 10.37 12.36
CA ASP A 439 -22.60 9.05 11.73
C ASP A 439 -21.28 8.26 11.91
N ALA A 440 -20.33 8.80 12.67
CA ALA A 440 -19.00 8.25 12.87
C ALA A 440 -18.16 8.06 11.58
N GLY A 441 -18.49 8.73 10.49
CA GLY A 441 -17.65 8.75 9.29
C GLY A 441 -16.28 9.32 9.59
N THR A 442 -15.23 8.60 9.21
CA THR A 442 -13.83 9.04 9.39
C THR A 442 -13.51 10.15 8.40
N LEU A 443 -13.33 11.39 8.89
CA LEU A 443 -12.96 12.55 8.05
C LEU A 443 -11.47 12.61 7.77
N ALA A 444 -10.64 12.16 8.72
CA ALA A 444 -9.19 12.03 8.56
C ALA A 444 -8.63 10.97 9.50
N GLU A 445 -7.57 10.32 9.06
CA GLU A 445 -6.84 9.33 9.85
C GLU A 445 -5.36 9.39 9.53
N THR A 446 -4.55 9.73 10.54
CA THR A 446 -3.08 9.80 10.45
C THR A 446 -2.50 8.78 11.42
N GLY A 447 -2.00 7.67 10.90
CA GLY A 447 -1.51 6.54 11.70
C GLY A 447 -0.06 6.66 12.18
N GLY A 448 0.65 7.71 11.77
CA GLY A 448 2.06 7.93 12.13
C GLY A 448 2.68 9.10 11.37
N ARG A 449 3.99 9.27 11.52
CA ARG A 449 4.77 10.28 10.78
C ARG A 449 4.76 10.00 9.29
N GLN A 450 4.72 11.06 8.49
CA GLN A 450 4.73 10.98 7.03
C GLN A 450 6.14 10.96 6.42
N PHE A 451 7.13 11.56 7.08
CA PHE A 451 8.46 11.71 6.51
C PHE A 451 9.35 10.49 6.78
N TYR A 452 9.31 9.55 5.87
CA TYR A 452 10.30 8.50 5.73
C TYR A 452 11.50 9.03 4.93
N LYS A 453 12.33 9.85 5.56
CA LYS A 453 13.50 10.42 4.88
C LYS A 453 14.59 9.40 4.57
N ASP A 454 14.52 8.23 5.18
CA ASP A 454 15.52 7.19 4.98
C ASP A 454 14.81 5.82 4.90
N HIS A 455 14.87 5.18 3.76
CA HIS A 455 14.41 3.81 3.57
C HIS A 455 15.13 2.77 4.45
N SER A 456 16.12 3.19 5.23
CA SER A 456 16.92 2.34 6.12
C SER A 456 16.42 2.33 7.58
N SER A 457 15.58 3.26 8.00
CA SER A 457 14.99 3.23 9.34
C SER A 457 13.75 2.36 9.32
N ALA A 458 13.63 1.44 10.26
CA ALA A 458 12.49 0.56 10.47
C ALA A 458 11.25 1.35 10.90
N TYR A 459 10.72 2.21 10.03
CA TYR A 459 9.41 2.79 10.22
C TYR A 459 8.39 1.68 9.95
N SER A 460 7.68 1.36 10.99
CA SER A 460 6.57 0.43 10.90
C SER A 460 5.44 1.10 10.12
N ASP A 461 4.94 0.42 9.10
CA ASP A 461 3.68 0.74 8.41
C ASP A 461 2.47 0.59 9.34
N LEU A 462 2.69 0.59 10.64
CA LEU A 462 1.68 0.38 11.67
C LEU A 462 0.69 1.55 11.68
N ASN A 463 -0.56 1.26 11.38
CA ASN A 463 -1.66 2.19 11.61
C ASN A 463 -1.96 2.26 13.12
N ARG A 464 -1.46 3.32 13.78
CA ARG A 464 -1.58 3.51 15.24
C ARG A 464 -2.97 3.96 15.68
N VAL A 465 -3.85 4.29 14.76
CA VAL A 465 -5.24 4.62 15.05
C VAL A 465 -6.07 3.36 15.31
N THR A 466 -5.92 2.35 14.45
CA THR A 466 -6.77 1.13 14.44
C THR A 466 -6.08 -0.10 15.01
N LYS A 467 -4.73 -0.21 14.86
CA LYS A 467 -3.99 -1.44 15.20
C LYS A 467 -3.12 -1.34 16.45
N SER A 468 -2.96 -0.15 17.03
CA SER A 468 -2.15 0.02 18.24
C SER A 468 -3.03 0.07 19.47
N LEU A 469 -2.96 -0.99 20.29
CA LEU A 469 -3.60 -1.02 21.60
C LEU A 469 -2.73 -0.28 22.62
N ARG A 470 -3.29 0.75 23.26
CA ARG A 470 -2.57 1.59 24.24
C ARG A 470 -3.48 1.98 25.39
N GLN A 471 -2.87 2.20 26.53
CA GLN A 471 -3.57 2.66 27.73
C GLN A 471 -4.12 4.07 27.50
N PRO A 472 -5.43 4.32 27.66
CA PRO A 472 -6.01 5.66 27.52
C PRO A 472 -5.65 6.58 28.71
N GLY A 473 -5.16 6.04 29.82
CA GLY A 473 -4.90 6.81 31.02
C GLY A 473 -6.13 7.56 31.49
N SER A 474 -5.97 8.78 31.95
CA SER A 474 -7.08 9.63 32.46
C SER A 474 -8.18 9.95 31.43
N ALA A 475 -7.96 9.65 30.14
CA ALA A 475 -9.04 9.76 29.15
C ALA A 475 -10.14 8.68 29.33
N MET A 476 -9.94 7.69 30.21
CA MET A 476 -10.97 6.72 30.61
C MET A 476 -11.94 7.29 31.62
N LYS A 477 -11.56 8.29 32.42
CA LYS A 477 -12.37 8.82 33.55
C LYS A 477 -13.77 9.30 33.15
N PRO A 478 -14.01 9.98 32.00
CA PRO A 478 -15.37 10.36 31.63
C PRO A 478 -16.35 9.19 31.57
N ILE A 479 -15.85 7.99 31.20
CA ILE A 479 -16.67 6.77 31.19
C ILE A 479 -17.04 6.33 32.60
N VAL A 480 -16.13 6.49 33.56
CA VAL A 480 -16.39 6.22 35.00
C VAL A 480 -17.45 7.17 35.55
N TYR A 481 -17.31 8.46 35.25
CA TYR A 481 -18.26 9.48 35.69
C TYR A 481 -19.65 9.29 35.04
N LEU A 482 -19.69 8.96 33.76
CA LEU A 482 -20.95 8.64 33.09
C LEU A 482 -21.63 7.42 33.72
N ALA A 483 -20.86 6.38 34.04
CA ALA A 483 -21.39 5.21 34.76
C ALA A 483 -21.98 5.60 36.12
N ALA A 484 -21.32 6.50 36.85
CA ALA A 484 -21.83 7.01 38.12
C ALA A 484 -23.11 7.84 37.98
N PHE A 485 -23.17 8.70 36.96
CA PHE A 485 -24.37 9.53 36.71
C PHE A 485 -25.60 8.67 36.33
N GLN A 486 -25.37 7.55 35.64
CA GLN A 486 -26.45 6.60 35.32
C GLN A 486 -27.07 5.91 36.52
N GLU A 487 -26.35 5.80 37.67
CA GLU A 487 -26.91 5.29 38.93
C GLU A 487 -27.90 6.28 39.56
N GLY A 488 -27.96 7.54 39.10
CA GLY A 488 -28.86 8.58 39.58
C GLY A 488 -28.55 9.16 40.98
N THR A 489 -27.52 8.64 41.67
CA THR A 489 -27.11 9.10 42.98
C THR A 489 -26.03 10.17 42.94
N PHE A 490 -25.39 10.34 41.80
CA PHE A 490 -24.29 11.28 41.57
C PHE A 490 -24.65 12.32 40.55
N ASN A 491 -24.21 13.56 40.76
CA ASN A 491 -24.23 14.65 39.80
C ASN A 491 -22.91 15.44 39.89
N LEU A 492 -22.72 16.46 39.09
CA LEU A 492 -21.47 17.25 39.02
C LEU A 492 -21.18 18.04 40.33
N ASP A 493 -22.21 18.36 41.08
CA ASP A 493 -22.10 19.14 42.33
C ASP A 493 -22.04 18.24 43.59
N THR A 494 -22.12 16.91 43.40
CA THR A 494 -21.94 15.94 44.49
C THR A 494 -20.52 16.05 45.04
N VAL A 495 -20.39 16.34 46.31
CA VAL A 495 -19.12 16.48 47.01
C VAL A 495 -18.63 15.10 47.46
N VAL A 496 -17.38 14.80 47.15
CA VAL A 496 -16.77 13.47 47.38
C VAL A 496 -15.34 13.62 47.93
N PRO A 497 -14.81 12.60 48.63
CA PRO A 497 -13.47 12.68 49.17
C PRO A 497 -12.38 12.53 48.09
N ASP A 498 -11.47 13.48 48.02
CA ASP A 498 -10.19 13.36 47.32
C ASP A 498 -9.11 13.11 48.37
N GLU A 499 -8.96 11.84 48.75
CA GLU A 499 -8.08 11.38 49.84
C GLU A 499 -7.26 10.16 49.37
N PRO A 500 -6.14 9.85 50.09
CA PRO A 500 -5.37 8.65 49.80
C PRO A 500 -6.23 7.38 49.84
N ILE A 501 -6.26 6.65 48.72
CA ILE A 501 -7.04 5.42 48.55
C ILE A 501 -6.15 4.28 48.10
N SER A 502 -6.38 3.07 48.59
CA SER A 502 -5.63 1.89 48.17
C SER A 502 -6.50 0.91 47.36
N VAL A 503 -5.89 0.20 46.43
CA VAL A 503 -6.53 -0.88 45.70
C VAL A 503 -5.75 -2.18 45.84
N PRO A 504 -6.39 -3.35 45.77
CA PRO A 504 -5.70 -4.64 45.81
C PRO A 504 -4.64 -4.73 44.66
N ASN A 505 -3.45 -5.21 45.00
CA ASN A 505 -2.34 -5.39 44.11
C ASN A 505 -1.97 -6.88 43.97
N GLY A 506 -2.65 -7.56 43.02
CA GLY A 506 -2.40 -8.97 42.77
C GLY A 506 -3.16 -9.95 43.66
N ARG A 507 -2.61 -11.17 43.84
CA ARG A 507 -3.24 -12.27 44.63
C ARG A 507 -2.90 -12.25 46.12
N ASP A 508 -1.86 -11.56 46.50
CA ASP A 508 -1.43 -11.41 47.89
C ASP A 508 -2.14 -10.21 48.51
N ARG A 509 -2.14 -10.12 49.84
CA ARG A 509 -2.77 -9.03 50.59
C ARG A 509 -2.11 -7.66 50.37
N ASP A 510 -1.22 -7.53 49.40
CA ASP A 510 -0.58 -6.28 49.04
C ASP A 510 -1.58 -5.28 48.50
N VAL A 511 -1.42 -4.04 48.89
CA VAL A 511 -2.22 -2.92 48.42
C VAL A 511 -1.34 -1.93 47.64
N LYS A 512 -1.90 -1.37 46.60
CA LYS A 512 -1.28 -0.26 45.85
C LYS A 512 -1.98 1.02 46.22
N TRP A 513 -1.24 1.97 46.79
CA TRP A 513 -1.73 3.32 47.03
C TRP A 513 -1.84 4.10 45.71
N ILE A 514 -2.95 4.79 45.58
CA ILE A 514 -3.23 5.65 44.42
C ILE A 514 -2.96 7.09 44.83
N SER A 515 -2.10 7.76 44.07
CA SER A 515 -1.82 9.18 44.24
C SER A 515 -2.43 9.97 43.08
N ASN A 516 -2.83 11.20 43.33
CA ASN A 516 -3.10 12.16 42.29
C ASN A 516 -1.80 12.49 41.51
N PHE A 517 -1.94 13.10 40.35
CA PHE A 517 -0.79 13.37 39.45
C PHE A 517 0.23 14.34 40.12
N ASP A 518 -0.28 15.33 40.85
CA ASP A 518 0.48 16.33 41.61
C ASP A 518 0.93 15.85 43.01
N GLY A 519 0.50 14.66 43.40
CA GLY A 519 0.75 14.10 44.74
C GLY A 519 -0.04 14.76 45.85
N GLN A 520 -0.96 15.69 45.54
CA GLN A 520 -1.78 16.43 46.52
C GLN A 520 -3.19 15.85 46.62
N PHE A 521 -3.86 16.09 47.72
CA PHE A 521 -5.25 15.74 47.98
C PHE A 521 -5.98 16.96 48.57
N GLU A 522 -7.20 17.23 48.02
CA GLU A 522 -7.94 18.45 48.35
C GLU A 522 -9.08 18.24 49.34
N GLY A 523 -9.20 17.01 49.87
CA GLY A 523 -10.26 16.69 50.83
C GLY A 523 -11.62 16.54 50.12
N MET A 524 -12.64 17.22 50.64
CA MET A 524 -14.00 17.12 50.09
C MET A 524 -14.19 18.11 48.94
N ILE A 525 -14.33 17.59 47.69
CA ILE A 525 -14.48 18.41 46.47
C ILE A 525 -15.67 17.97 45.61
N PRO A 526 -16.28 18.87 44.85
CA PRO A 526 -17.34 18.51 43.92
C PRO A 526 -16.80 17.65 42.75
N LEU A 527 -17.63 16.73 42.28
CA LEU A 527 -17.26 15.87 41.12
C LEU A 527 -16.88 16.65 39.88
N ARG A 528 -17.46 17.83 39.66
CA ARG A 528 -17.13 18.77 38.58
C ARG A 528 -15.64 19.14 38.59
N LEU A 529 -15.15 19.56 39.76
CA LEU A 529 -13.74 19.92 39.98
C LEU A 529 -12.84 18.71 39.84
N ALA A 530 -13.19 17.60 40.49
CA ALA A 530 -12.44 16.36 40.42
C ALA A 530 -12.24 15.83 38.98
N LEU A 531 -13.26 15.97 38.10
CA LEU A 531 -13.16 15.62 36.71
C LEU A 531 -12.28 16.62 35.93
N ALA A 532 -12.43 17.91 36.19
CA ALA A 532 -11.68 19.00 35.53
C ALA A 532 -10.17 18.86 35.80
N GLU A 533 -9.79 18.63 37.05
CA GLU A 533 -8.41 18.45 37.50
C GLU A 533 -7.89 17.02 37.36
N SER A 534 -8.78 16.12 36.96
CA SER A 534 -8.41 14.73 36.67
C SER A 534 -7.93 13.94 37.90
N ARG A 535 -8.58 14.11 39.08
CA ARG A 535 -8.21 13.45 40.31
C ARG A 535 -8.31 11.92 40.19
N ASN A 536 -7.22 11.22 40.51
CA ASN A 536 -7.15 9.76 40.42
C ASN A 536 -7.91 9.09 41.58
N ALA A 537 -7.72 9.60 42.79
CA ALA A 537 -8.34 9.07 44.02
C ALA A 537 -9.85 9.06 43.89
N VAL A 538 -10.44 10.15 43.40
CA VAL A 538 -11.88 10.28 43.20
C VAL A 538 -12.41 9.27 42.16
N ALA A 539 -11.72 9.07 41.06
CA ALA A 539 -12.13 8.10 40.00
C ALA A 539 -12.14 6.65 40.56
N ILE A 540 -11.16 6.31 41.42
CA ILE A 540 -11.11 5.01 42.10
C ILE A 540 -12.20 4.92 43.17
N TRP A 541 -12.43 5.97 43.94
CA TRP A 541 -13.49 6.02 44.93
C TRP A 541 -14.86 5.79 44.31
N ILE A 542 -15.19 6.53 43.22
CA ILE A 542 -16.42 6.34 42.42
C ILE A 542 -16.55 4.88 42.00
N THR A 543 -15.49 4.32 41.40
CA THR A 543 -15.50 2.93 40.92
C THR A 543 -15.76 1.93 42.04
N GLY A 544 -15.29 2.24 43.27
CA GLY A 544 -15.58 1.46 44.45
C GLY A 544 -17.08 1.51 44.83
N GLN A 545 -17.75 2.64 44.62
CA GLN A 545 -19.19 2.81 44.93
C GLN A 545 -20.09 2.08 43.91
N ILE A 546 -19.82 2.24 42.61
CA ILE A 546 -20.68 1.72 41.54
C ILE A 546 -20.27 0.33 41.03
N GLY A 547 -19.09 -0.13 41.43
CA GLY A 547 -18.48 -1.37 40.93
C GLY A 547 -17.88 -1.24 39.54
N ILE A 548 -16.78 -1.97 39.29
CA ILE A 548 -16.10 -1.98 37.99
C ILE A 548 -16.99 -2.52 36.83
N GLY A 549 -17.98 -3.36 37.15
CA GLY A 549 -18.94 -3.89 36.20
C GLY A 549 -19.73 -2.81 35.46
N SER A 550 -20.23 -1.79 36.20
CA SER A 550 -20.95 -0.64 35.64
C SER A 550 -20.07 0.17 34.70
N VAL A 551 -18.80 0.40 35.06
CA VAL A 551 -17.82 1.08 34.22
C VAL A 551 -17.59 0.32 32.88
N LEU A 552 -17.40 -1.00 32.98
CA LEU A 552 -17.21 -1.86 31.80
C LEU A 552 -18.46 -1.93 30.92
N GLY A 553 -19.64 -1.96 31.54
CA GLY A 553 -20.92 -1.90 30.85
C GLY A 553 -21.07 -0.59 30.06
N THR A 554 -20.82 0.54 30.69
CA THR A 554 -20.84 1.88 30.08
C THR A 554 -19.81 2.02 28.95
N ALA A 555 -18.59 1.49 29.13
CA ALA A 555 -17.59 1.49 28.06
C ALA A 555 -18.10 0.75 26.79
N ARG A 556 -18.76 -0.39 26.96
CA ARG A 556 -19.38 -1.14 25.86
C ARG A 556 -20.52 -0.38 25.20
N SER A 557 -21.41 0.25 25.99
CA SER A 557 -22.51 1.06 25.47
C SER A 557 -22.03 2.30 24.68
N LEU A 558 -20.80 2.74 24.91
CA LEU A 558 -20.14 3.81 24.17
C LEU A 558 -19.38 3.29 22.91
N GLY A 559 -19.37 1.99 22.65
CA GLY A 559 -18.79 1.38 21.45
C GLY A 559 -17.36 0.88 21.61
N ILE A 560 -16.80 0.78 22.83
CA ILE A 560 -15.50 0.12 23.06
C ILE A 560 -15.70 -1.39 22.99
N GLN A 561 -15.09 -2.03 22.00
CA GLN A 561 -15.20 -3.46 21.75
C GLN A 561 -14.02 -4.27 22.29
N THR A 562 -12.84 -3.63 22.37
CA THR A 562 -11.65 -4.26 22.97
C THR A 562 -11.96 -4.72 24.39
N PRO A 563 -11.68 -5.99 24.74
CA PRO A 563 -11.97 -6.53 26.06
C PRO A 563 -11.19 -5.80 27.16
N LEU A 564 -11.91 -5.07 28.01
CA LEU A 564 -11.32 -4.38 29.16
C LEU A 564 -11.18 -5.33 30.35
N ARG A 565 -10.07 -5.22 31.08
CA ARG A 565 -9.79 -6.05 32.24
C ARG A 565 -10.66 -5.60 33.44
N PRO A 566 -11.28 -6.52 34.22
CA PRO A 566 -12.17 -6.19 35.31
C PRO A 566 -11.40 -5.81 36.61
N TYR A 567 -10.39 -4.96 36.48
CA TYR A 567 -9.63 -4.43 37.59
C TYR A 567 -10.05 -2.98 37.88
N VAL A 568 -10.09 -2.58 39.12
CA VAL A 568 -10.42 -1.21 39.52
C VAL A 568 -9.51 -0.17 38.84
N THR A 569 -8.25 -0.52 38.60
CA THR A 569 -7.30 0.34 37.89
C THR A 569 -7.66 0.58 36.43
N THR A 570 -8.60 -0.19 35.85
CA THR A 570 -9.16 0.10 34.51
C THR A 570 -9.90 1.43 34.49
N ALA A 571 -10.43 1.87 35.61
CA ALA A 571 -11.02 3.21 35.78
C ALA A 571 -10.00 4.36 35.53
N LEU A 572 -8.72 4.08 35.77
CA LEU A 572 -7.60 5.00 35.43
C LEU A 572 -6.99 4.74 34.06
N GLY A 573 -7.64 3.92 33.23
CA GLY A 573 -7.18 3.58 31.89
C GLY A 573 -6.00 2.61 31.83
N ALA A 574 -5.89 1.68 32.78
CA ALA A 574 -4.85 0.65 32.76
C ALA A 574 -5.10 -0.46 31.73
N SER A 575 -6.34 -0.59 31.23
CA SER A 575 -6.66 -1.47 30.09
C SER A 575 -6.45 -0.74 28.78
N GLU A 576 -5.94 -1.46 27.80
CA GLU A 576 -5.57 -0.91 26.48
C GLU A 576 -6.79 -0.87 25.57
N VAL A 577 -6.88 0.18 24.75
CA VAL A 577 -7.88 0.38 23.68
C VAL A 577 -7.19 0.97 22.45
N THR A 578 -7.85 0.91 21.29
CA THR A 578 -7.39 1.64 20.11
C THR A 578 -7.75 3.13 20.21
N LEU A 579 -7.01 3.97 19.51
CA LEU A 579 -7.33 5.41 19.45
C LEU A 579 -8.71 5.65 18.80
N LEU A 580 -9.07 4.83 17.81
CA LEU A 580 -10.37 4.89 17.13
C LEU A 580 -11.53 4.58 18.07
N GLU A 581 -11.43 3.54 18.89
CA GLU A 581 -12.46 3.20 19.90
C GLU A 581 -12.63 4.30 20.92
N LEU A 582 -11.52 4.85 21.40
CA LEU A 582 -11.55 5.96 22.35
C LEU A 582 -12.20 7.21 21.72
N ALA A 583 -11.81 7.56 20.50
CA ALA A 583 -12.42 8.67 19.75
C ALA A 583 -13.94 8.46 19.55
N ASN A 584 -14.34 7.22 19.21
CA ASN A 584 -15.76 6.89 19.02
C ASN A 584 -16.56 6.97 20.32
N ALA A 585 -15.99 6.57 21.45
CA ALA A 585 -16.65 6.70 22.75
C ALA A 585 -16.93 8.18 23.07
N TYR A 586 -15.97 9.08 22.85
CA TYR A 586 -16.17 10.53 23.03
C TYR A 586 -17.15 11.12 22.02
N ARG A 587 -17.09 10.68 20.77
CA ARG A 587 -18.06 11.08 19.74
C ARG A 587 -19.48 10.64 20.14
N THR A 588 -19.63 9.43 20.67
CA THR A 588 -20.90 8.90 21.15
C THR A 588 -21.44 9.75 22.31
N ILE A 589 -20.59 10.13 23.26
CA ILE A 589 -20.95 11.08 24.33
C ILE A 589 -21.37 12.43 23.73
N ALA A 590 -20.60 12.96 22.77
CA ALA A 590 -20.85 14.27 22.21
C ALA A 590 -22.16 14.35 21.40
N SER A 591 -22.52 13.30 20.69
CA SER A 591 -23.66 13.24 19.78
C SER A 591 -24.93 12.63 20.37
N GLY A 592 -24.80 11.78 21.40
CA GLY A 592 -25.90 10.93 21.88
C GLY A 592 -26.29 9.80 20.90
N ILE A 593 -25.48 9.53 19.88
CA ILE A 593 -25.75 8.53 18.84
C ILE A 593 -24.70 7.44 18.86
N LEU A 594 -25.11 6.19 19.04
CA LEU A 594 -24.22 5.05 18.94
C LEU A 594 -24.15 4.57 17.48
N THR A 595 -22.95 4.54 16.91
CA THR A 595 -22.67 3.92 15.63
C THR A 595 -21.18 3.56 15.55
N GLN A 596 -20.87 2.59 14.71
CA GLN A 596 -19.48 2.16 14.51
C GLN A 596 -18.76 3.12 13.53
N PRO A 597 -17.51 3.47 13.78
CA PRO A 597 -16.70 4.20 12.83
C PRO A 597 -16.56 3.44 11.51
N TYR A 598 -16.56 4.17 10.42
CA TYR A 598 -16.41 3.62 9.09
C TYR A 598 -15.65 4.60 8.18
N VAL A 599 -15.06 4.04 7.14
CA VAL A 599 -14.28 4.81 6.18
C VAL A 599 -14.79 4.65 4.74
N ILE A 600 -15.45 3.54 4.40
CA ILE A 600 -16.02 3.32 3.08
C ILE A 600 -17.44 3.88 3.03
N ARG A 601 -17.65 4.94 2.25
CA ARG A 601 -18.98 5.53 2.01
C ARG A 601 -19.77 4.75 0.97
N LYS A 602 -19.17 4.51 -0.21
CA LYS A 602 -19.79 3.72 -1.27
C LYS A 602 -18.75 3.01 -2.13
N ILE A 603 -19.17 1.91 -2.72
CA ILE A 603 -18.38 1.14 -3.68
C ILE A 603 -19.13 1.15 -5.02
N VAL A 604 -18.42 1.48 -6.10
CA VAL A 604 -18.98 1.56 -7.45
C VAL A 604 -18.26 0.55 -8.35
N ARG A 605 -19.02 -0.16 -9.18
CA ARG A 605 -18.52 -1.06 -10.22
C ARG A 605 -18.66 -0.35 -11.58
N ASN A 606 -17.60 -0.40 -12.42
CA ASN A 606 -17.62 0.03 -13.83
C ASN A 606 -18.59 1.19 -14.15
N SER A 607 -18.14 2.41 -13.95
CA SER A 607 -18.77 3.62 -14.47
C SER A 607 -20.17 4.00 -13.99
N ASP A 608 -20.75 3.44 -12.96
CA ASP A 608 -21.88 4.11 -12.22
C ASP A 608 -22.78 3.19 -11.41
N GLU A 609 -22.62 1.87 -11.49
CA GLU A 609 -23.39 0.95 -10.65
C GLU A 609 -22.91 1.01 -9.20
N VAL A 610 -23.69 1.61 -8.31
CA VAL A 610 -23.44 1.58 -6.86
C VAL A 610 -23.79 0.19 -6.34
N ILE A 611 -22.75 -0.58 -5.95
CA ILE A 611 -22.91 -1.95 -5.46
C ILE A 611 -23.19 -1.97 -3.96
N ALA A 612 -22.56 -1.06 -3.23
CA ALA A 612 -22.72 -0.92 -1.80
C ALA A 612 -22.73 0.56 -1.44
N ASP A 613 -23.77 0.98 -0.75
CA ASP A 613 -23.84 2.25 -0.04
C ASP A 613 -23.85 1.94 1.45
N SER A 614 -23.00 2.59 2.21
CA SER A 614 -22.88 2.33 3.64
C SER A 614 -24.06 2.92 4.39
N GLY A 615 -25.18 2.21 4.40
CA GLY A 615 -26.26 2.44 5.34
C GLY A 615 -25.80 2.02 6.74
N HIS A 616 -25.06 2.89 7.44
CA HIS A 616 -24.66 2.61 8.80
C HIS A 616 -25.85 2.67 9.73
N GLN A 617 -26.07 1.58 10.46
CA GLN A 617 -27.08 1.58 11.51
C GLN A 617 -26.60 2.51 12.63
N SER A 618 -27.34 3.57 12.86
CA SER A 618 -27.21 4.45 14.01
C SER A 618 -28.40 4.26 14.93
N SER A 619 -28.16 4.23 16.22
CA SER A 619 -29.20 4.18 17.23
C SER A 619 -28.92 5.26 18.29
N PRO A 620 -29.95 5.78 18.95
CA PRO A 620 -29.72 6.54 20.17
C PRO A 620 -28.89 5.72 21.16
N ILE A 621 -28.01 6.38 21.88
CA ILE A 621 -27.22 5.68 22.92
C ILE A 621 -28.17 5.18 24.00
N ALA A 622 -27.90 3.97 24.51
CA ALA A 622 -28.64 3.39 25.64
C ALA A 622 -28.09 3.95 26.98
N VAL A 623 -28.17 5.26 27.14
CA VAL A 623 -27.74 6.02 28.33
C VAL A 623 -28.84 7.01 28.67
N ASP A 624 -29.10 7.22 29.94
CA ASP A 624 -30.05 8.23 30.41
C ASP A 624 -29.68 9.64 29.90
N SER A 625 -30.67 10.42 29.47
CA SER A 625 -30.47 11.75 28.90
C SER A 625 -29.85 12.73 29.88
N ASP A 626 -30.19 12.63 31.16
CA ASP A 626 -29.68 13.51 32.21
C ASP A 626 -28.22 13.16 32.51
N ALA A 627 -27.91 11.86 32.62
CA ALA A 627 -26.53 11.39 32.77
C ALA A 627 -25.65 11.79 31.56
N LEU A 628 -26.20 11.75 30.37
CA LEU A 628 -25.49 12.21 29.14
C LEU A 628 -25.24 13.74 29.19
N SER A 629 -26.23 14.51 29.61
CA SER A 629 -26.09 15.97 29.75
C SER A 629 -25.06 16.31 30.84
N LEU A 630 -25.07 15.62 31.97
CA LEU A 630 -24.08 15.81 33.01
C LEU A 630 -22.65 15.53 32.54
N ILE A 631 -22.40 14.44 31.83
CA ILE A 631 -21.03 14.15 31.39
C ILE A 631 -20.56 15.12 30.30
N GLN A 632 -21.46 15.57 29.42
CA GLN A 632 -21.14 16.61 28.42
C GLN A 632 -20.76 17.92 29.12
N GLU A 633 -21.52 18.34 30.15
CA GLU A 633 -21.22 19.51 30.93
C GLU A 633 -19.92 19.34 31.72
N GLY A 634 -19.68 18.17 32.33
CA GLY A 634 -18.43 17.84 33.00
C GLY A 634 -17.22 17.93 32.08
N LEU A 635 -17.31 17.39 30.87
CA LEU A 635 -16.23 17.48 29.88
C LEU A 635 -16.03 18.92 29.36
N ARG A 636 -17.09 19.72 29.29
CA ARG A 636 -17.01 21.16 29.00
C ARG A 636 -16.34 21.91 30.14
N SER A 637 -16.62 21.55 31.38
CA SER A 637 -16.00 22.10 32.60
C SER A 637 -14.48 21.85 32.66
N VAL A 638 -13.98 20.72 32.14
CA VAL A 638 -12.53 20.46 31.99
C VAL A 638 -11.81 21.56 31.18
N VAL A 639 -12.51 22.18 30.26
CA VAL A 639 -11.99 23.29 29.43
C VAL A 639 -12.22 24.63 30.13
N ARG A 640 -13.39 24.83 30.73
CA ARG A 640 -13.80 26.15 31.27
C ARG A 640 -13.19 26.49 32.64
N ILE A 641 -12.99 25.48 33.51
CA ILE A 641 -12.43 25.70 34.84
C ILE A 641 -10.93 26.06 34.75
N PRO A 642 -10.47 27.12 35.44
CA PRO A 642 -9.08 27.58 35.34
C PRO A 642 -8.03 26.52 35.70
N THR A 643 -8.31 25.66 36.70
CA THR A 643 -7.45 24.55 37.12
C THR A 643 -7.62 23.29 36.22
N GLY A 644 -8.57 23.32 35.32
CA GLY A 644 -8.88 22.21 34.41
C GLY A 644 -7.73 21.87 33.48
N THR A 645 -7.48 20.58 33.31
CA THR A 645 -6.34 20.06 32.53
C THR A 645 -6.35 20.44 31.03
N ALA A 646 -7.45 20.98 30.52
CA ALA A 646 -7.59 21.48 29.14
C ALA A 646 -7.92 22.98 29.06
N HIS A 647 -7.76 23.74 30.15
CA HIS A 647 -8.09 25.18 30.21
C HIS A 647 -7.37 26.03 29.16
N ALA A 648 -6.21 25.60 28.66
CA ALA A 648 -5.51 26.27 27.53
C ALA A 648 -6.36 26.41 26.25
N LEU A 649 -7.48 25.70 26.15
CA LEU A 649 -8.48 25.83 25.06
C LEU A 649 -9.54 26.91 25.37
N ASP A 650 -9.65 27.43 26.59
CA ASP A 650 -10.53 28.54 26.96
C ASP A 650 -9.75 29.86 26.84
N SER A 651 -9.44 30.27 25.62
CA SER A 651 -8.60 31.44 25.35
C SER A 651 -9.07 32.18 24.10
N PRO A 652 -8.84 33.50 24.03
CA PRO A 652 -9.19 34.28 22.82
C PRO A 652 -8.56 33.76 21.53
N GLY A 653 -7.43 33.05 21.62
CA GLY A 653 -6.77 32.42 20.48
C GLY A 653 -7.40 31.07 20.06
N PHE A 654 -8.49 30.63 20.71
CA PHE A 654 -9.22 29.42 20.36
C PHE A 654 -10.73 29.62 20.51
N PRO A 655 -11.39 30.23 19.52
CA PRO A 655 -12.82 30.62 19.61
C PRO A 655 -13.78 29.46 19.38
N ILE A 656 -13.34 28.21 19.46
CA ILE A 656 -14.14 27.03 19.20
C ILE A 656 -14.56 26.41 20.54
N ALA A 657 -15.86 26.40 20.82
CA ALA A 657 -16.38 25.74 22.01
C ALA A 657 -16.21 24.23 21.90
N VAL A 658 -15.46 23.63 22.82
CA VAL A 658 -15.19 22.20 22.87
C VAL A 658 -15.35 21.63 24.27
N MET A 659 -15.60 20.35 24.33
CA MET A 659 -15.48 19.51 25.52
C MET A 659 -14.40 18.47 25.29
N GLY A 660 -13.70 18.02 26.33
CA GLY A 660 -12.65 17.03 26.11
C GLY A 660 -11.89 16.68 27.38
N LYS A 661 -10.94 15.77 27.23
CA LYS A 661 -10.14 15.26 28.33
C LYS A 661 -8.72 14.93 27.91
N THR A 662 -7.77 15.31 28.73
CA THR A 662 -6.38 14.88 28.62
C THR A 662 -6.22 13.44 29.12
N GLY A 663 -5.32 12.70 28.46
CA GLY A 663 -4.82 11.42 28.91
C GLY A 663 -3.31 11.47 29.07
N THR A 664 -2.82 11.01 30.20
CA THR A 664 -1.39 10.80 30.45
C THR A 664 -1.24 9.43 31.11
N THR A 665 -0.44 8.58 30.51
CA THR A 665 -0.22 7.24 31.06
C THR A 665 0.87 7.26 32.13
N ASN A 666 0.90 6.22 32.93
CA ASN A 666 1.95 6.05 33.96
C ASN A 666 3.34 6.18 33.32
N GLN A 667 4.25 6.84 34.02
CA GLN A 667 5.63 7.09 33.56
C GLN A 667 5.71 7.92 32.25
N PHE A 668 4.67 8.68 31.90
CA PHE A 668 4.64 9.53 30.70
C PHE A 668 4.96 8.76 29.40
N ARG A 669 4.40 7.56 29.23
CA ARG A 669 4.67 6.76 28.02
C ARG A 669 3.87 7.21 26.81
N ASP A 670 2.62 7.63 27.05
CA ASP A 670 1.72 8.17 26.04
C ASP A 670 1.06 9.45 26.58
N ALA A 671 1.00 10.46 25.71
CA ALA A 671 0.26 11.68 25.87
C ALA A 671 -0.93 11.69 24.91
N LEU A 672 -2.15 11.86 25.46
CA LEU A 672 -3.39 11.84 24.70
C LEU A 672 -4.22 13.10 24.96
N PHE A 673 -4.98 13.48 23.97
CA PHE A 673 -6.10 14.39 24.09
C PHE A 673 -7.25 13.93 23.21
N VAL A 674 -8.45 13.85 23.77
CA VAL A 674 -9.67 13.60 22.99
C VAL A 674 -10.66 14.70 23.31
N GLY A 675 -11.16 15.33 22.26
CA GLY A 675 -12.13 16.42 22.40
C GLY A 675 -13.11 16.45 21.25
N SER A 676 -14.25 17.07 21.50
CA SER A 676 -15.36 17.19 20.56
C SER A 676 -16.01 18.55 20.65
N THR A 677 -16.57 19.01 19.55
CA THR A 677 -17.64 20.02 19.56
C THR A 677 -18.97 19.37 19.90
N TYR A 678 -19.94 20.14 20.32
CA TYR A 678 -21.22 19.65 20.82
C TYR A 678 -22.13 19.08 19.74
N GLY A 679 -22.80 17.99 20.05
CA GLY A 679 -23.93 17.46 19.29
C GLY A 679 -23.58 16.78 17.96
N PRO A 680 -24.60 16.31 17.20
CA PRO A 680 -24.40 15.56 15.96
C PRO A 680 -23.76 16.34 14.82
N GLN A 681 -23.89 17.66 14.82
CA GLN A 681 -23.31 18.52 13.77
C GLN A 681 -21.81 18.80 13.97
N GLY A 682 -21.26 18.33 15.08
CA GLY A 682 -19.86 18.52 15.43
C GLY A 682 -18.92 17.49 14.84
N ILE A 683 -17.67 17.59 15.29
CA ILE A 683 -16.59 16.63 15.03
C ILE A 683 -15.89 16.26 16.33
N THR A 684 -15.34 15.06 16.38
CA THR A 684 -14.49 14.57 17.46
C THR A 684 -13.08 14.32 16.94
N VAL A 685 -12.09 14.83 17.66
CA VAL A 685 -10.66 14.65 17.32
C VAL A 685 -9.98 13.96 18.50
N ALA A 686 -9.26 12.87 18.19
CA ALA A 686 -8.39 12.22 19.14
C ALA A 686 -6.94 12.26 18.66
N VAL A 687 -6.04 12.60 19.57
CA VAL A 687 -4.60 12.71 19.33
C VAL A 687 -3.86 11.86 20.35
N ARG A 688 -2.87 11.11 19.88
CA ARG A 688 -1.91 10.39 20.71
C ARG A 688 -0.49 10.72 20.26
N ILE A 689 0.42 10.93 21.22
CA ILE A 689 1.87 11.03 20.99
C ILE A 689 2.55 10.04 21.93
N GLY A 690 3.48 9.24 21.42
CA GLY A 690 4.20 8.23 22.18
C GLY A 690 5.19 7.47 21.30
N PHE A 691 6.09 6.73 21.94
CA PHE A 691 7.03 5.85 21.25
C PHE A 691 6.41 4.47 20.98
N ASP A 692 6.82 3.83 19.90
CA ASP A 692 6.36 2.46 19.59
C ASP A 692 6.91 1.42 20.57
N ASP A 693 8.10 1.62 21.08
CA ASP A 693 8.74 0.77 22.10
C ASP A 693 8.23 1.03 23.52
N ASN A 694 7.21 1.87 23.68
CA ASN A 694 6.55 2.17 24.96
C ASN A 694 7.47 2.80 26.04
N ARG A 695 8.60 3.41 25.65
CA ARG A 695 9.44 4.17 26.56
C ARG A 695 8.80 5.50 26.95
N SER A 696 9.27 6.09 28.05
CA SER A 696 8.79 7.39 28.54
C SER A 696 9.06 8.53 27.54
N LEU A 697 8.11 9.45 27.44
CA LEU A 697 8.26 10.73 26.74
C LEU A 697 9.16 11.72 27.49
N GLY A 698 9.40 11.49 28.78
CA GLY A 698 10.09 12.39 29.68
C GLY A 698 9.17 13.01 30.73
N SER A 699 9.72 13.51 31.82
CA SER A 699 8.96 14.20 32.85
C SER A 699 8.21 15.40 32.24
N ASP A 700 7.00 15.64 32.71
CA ASP A 700 6.10 16.73 32.31
C ASP A 700 5.54 16.67 30.87
N GLU A 701 5.85 15.65 30.08
CA GLU A 701 5.23 15.46 28.75
C GLU A 701 3.84 14.84 28.88
N THR A 702 2.90 15.67 29.35
CA THR A 702 1.50 15.31 29.55
C THR A 702 0.67 15.42 28.26
N GLY A 703 -0.57 14.93 28.30
CA GLY A 703 -1.55 15.12 27.24
C GLY A 703 -1.78 16.61 26.91
N ALA A 704 -1.79 17.48 27.93
CA ALA A 704 -1.91 18.92 27.75
C ALA A 704 -0.71 19.53 27.02
N ARG A 705 0.51 19.03 27.27
CA ARG A 705 1.73 19.59 26.69
C ARG A 705 2.06 19.06 25.30
N ALA A 706 1.83 17.78 25.05
CA ALA A 706 2.22 17.15 23.80
C ALA A 706 1.04 16.96 22.81
N ALA A 707 -0.13 16.48 23.25
CA ALA A 707 -1.24 16.13 22.36
C ALA A 707 -2.23 17.29 22.11
N LEU A 708 -2.55 18.08 23.15
CA LEU A 708 -3.50 19.18 23.06
C LEU A 708 -3.13 20.24 22.01
N PRO A 709 -1.85 20.65 21.81
CA PRO A 709 -1.48 21.57 20.74
C PRO A 709 -1.83 21.06 19.34
N VAL A 710 -1.69 19.77 19.08
CA VAL A 710 -2.08 19.13 17.80
C VAL A 710 -3.59 19.20 17.63
N PHE A 711 -4.37 18.83 18.65
CA PHE A 711 -5.82 18.97 18.65
C PHE A 711 -6.25 20.41 18.37
N LYS A 712 -5.68 21.38 19.08
CA LYS A 712 -5.95 22.82 18.91
C LYS A 712 -5.76 23.26 17.45
N GLU A 713 -4.65 22.86 16.86
CA GLU A 713 -4.34 23.21 15.48
C GLU A 713 -5.30 22.59 14.46
N VAL A 714 -5.64 21.29 14.63
CA VAL A 714 -6.62 20.60 13.78
C VAL A 714 -7.95 21.32 13.82
N MET A 715 -8.48 21.61 15.02
CA MET A 715 -9.76 22.26 15.20
C MET A 715 -9.77 23.67 14.58
N LEU A 716 -8.76 24.50 14.87
CA LEU A 716 -8.66 25.86 14.34
C LEU A 716 -8.67 25.88 12.81
N LYS A 717 -7.91 25.00 12.18
CA LYS A 717 -7.81 24.98 10.72
C LYS A 717 -9.05 24.39 10.07
N VAL A 718 -9.56 23.28 10.59
CA VAL A 718 -10.73 22.60 9.99
C VAL A 718 -11.95 23.51 10.01
N TYR A 719 -12.21 24.21 11.11
CA TYR A 719 -13.32 25.17 11.20
C TYR A 719 -12.98 26.50 10.51
N GLY A 720 -11.73 26.97 10.59
CA GLY A 720 -11.29 28.20 9.94
C GLY A 720 -11.36 28.13 8.41
N GLU A 721 -11.00 26.99 7.83
CA GLU A 721 -11.09 26.71 6.38
C GLU A 721 -12.49 26.23 5.95
N LYS A 722 -13.45 26.14 6.89
CA LYS A 722 -14.85 25.74 6.65
C LYS A 722 -15.01 24.36 5.99
N LEU A 723 -14.11 23.42 6.30
CA LEU A 723 -14.14 22.05 5.76
C LEU A 723 -15.25 21.19 6.39
N VAL A 724 -15.77 21.65 7.53
CA VAL A 724 -16.94 21.09 8.20
C VAL A 724 -17.96 22.21 8.43
N GLY A 725 -19.15 21.85 8.85
CA GLY A 725 -20.19 22.85 9.15
C GLY A 725 -19.76 23.90 10.17
N PRO A 726 -20.63 24.87 10.51
CA PRO A 726 -20.34 25.90 11.51
C PRO A 726 -20.07 25.25 12.89
N VAL A 727 -19.32 25.95 13.75
CA VAL A 727 -19.07 25.49 15.11
C VAL A 727 -20.38 25.34 15.88
N PRO A 728 -20.75 24.15 16.34
CA PRO A 728 -21.95 23.96 17.14
C PRO A 728 -21.83 24.66 18.50
N ARG A 729 -22.94 25.22 18.96
CA ARG A 729 -23.02 25.85 20.29
C ARG A 729 -23.44 24.84 21.34
N PHE A 730 -22.88 24.94 22.53
CA PHE A 730 -23.40 24.23 23.69
C PHE A 730 -24.76 24.83 24.12
N PRO A 731 -25.64 24.06 24.76
CA PRO A 731 -26.87 24.58 25.33
C PRO A 731 -26.58 25.72 26.29
N SER A 732 -27.35 26.81 26.18
CA SER A 732 -27.19 28.02 27.02
C SER A 732 -27.28 27.71 28.51
N GLU A 733 -28.17 26.79 28.87
CA GLU A 733 -28.37 26.37 30.27
C GLU A 733 -27.12 25.65 30.82
N MET A 734 -26.44 24.85 30.01
CA MET A 734 -25.20 24.18 30.38
C MET A 734 -24.09 25.21 30.65
N GLU A 735 -23.89 26.17 29.74
CA GLU A 735 -22.87 27.21 29.91
C GLU A 735 -23.20 28.09 31.16
N GLN A 736 -24.49 28.42 31.40
CA GLN A 736 -24.92 29.17 32.57
C GLN A 736 -24.59 28.40 33.87
N ARG A 737 -24.85 27.09 33.97
CA ARG A 737 -24.49 26.29 35.16
C ARG A 737 -22.99 26.32 35.44
N ILE A 738 -22.16 26.23 34.38
CA ILE A 738 -20.71 26.36 34.51
C ILE A 738 -20.32 27.76 34.97
N ASP A 739 -20.91 28.81 34.43
CA ASP A 739 -20.63 30.18 34.81
C ASP A 739 -21.03 30.49 36.29
N VAL A 740 -22.15 29.92 36.77
CA VAL A 740 -22.53 30.00 38.17
C VAL A 740 -21.50 29.33 39.05
N PHE A 741 -21.07 28.11 38.74
CA PHE A 741 -20.03 27.41 39.49
C PHE A 741 -18.73 28.23 39.56
N LEU A 742 -18.26 28.79 38.43
CA LEU A 742 -17.04 29.61 38.39
C LEU A 742 -17.12 30.87 39.25
N LYS A 743 -18.31 31.48 39.36
CA LYS A 743 -18.52 32.68 40.20
C LYS A 743 -18.55 32.33 41.70
N THR A 744 -19.11 31.18 42.07
CA THR A 744 -19.20 30.72 43.46
C THR A 744 -17.81 30.33 43.99
N ASP A 745 -17.02 29.63 43.22
CA ASP A 745 -15.66 29.19 43.56
C ASP A 745 -14.71 30.40 43.75
N VAL A 746 -14.82 31.42 42.90
CA VAL A 746 -14.04 32.67 43.04
C VAL A 746 -14.43 33.46 44.28
N MET A 747 -15.72 33.43 44.69
CA MET A 747 -16.17 34.13 45.89
C MET A 747 -15.72 33.43 47.18
N GLU A 748 -15.70 32.09 47.19
CA GLU A 748 -15.22 31.33 48.37
C GLU A 748 -13.70 31.49 48.53
N THR A 749 -12.92 31.46 47.48
CA THR A 749 -11.45 31.73 47.54
C THR A 749 -11.12 33.16 47.96
N ALA A 750 -11.91 34.16 47.49
CA ALA A 750 -11.74 35.57 47.89
C ALA A 750 -12.22 35.90 49.32
N ALA A 751 -12.98 34.98 49.93
CA ALA A 751 -13.45 35.13 51.32
C ALA A 751 -12.47 34.48 52.35
N ILE A 752 -11.49 33.74 51.89
CA ILE A 752 -10.48 33.06 52.74
C ILE A 752 -9.15 33.84 52.74
N ASP A 753 -8.90 34.71 51.78
CA ASP A 753 -7.79 35.71 51.76
C ASP A 753 -8.25 37.03 52.45
#